data_754d3fd8ae3f9788cdf49ee4c3efb966
#
_entry.id   754d3fd8ae3f9788cdf49ee4c3efb966
#
_cell.length_a   1.000
_cell.length_b   1.000
_cell.length_c   1.000
_cell.angle_alpha   90.00
_cell.angle_beta   90.00
_cell.angle_gamma   90.00
#
_symmetry.space_group_name_H-M   'P 1'
#
loop_
_entity.id
_entity.type
_entity.pdbx_description
1 polymer ?
#
loop_
_entity_poly.entity_id
_entity_poly.type
_entity_poly.pdbx_seq_one_letter_code
_entity_poly.pdbx_strand_id
1 'polypeptide(L)'
;MEIKTPKWIYEGFTAVQAIENVPHGLRLGLCTEETARLVREQRDPKMAEVLGDQGINFVILDGVRGLGPEIDMAEVRANVEISRALKEKGIRRVLYTQTIGQVISESFFQEIPEATNWMQRGPDGQVPTFGPKWWQYIPCLNNPDFMQYVKQMVRSVMEILDLDGIFTDLFGYFSYTCVCDHCRNRFRNYLDRKYLNPEARRARFGSLAVFDPPPFRTLGYTDYRTGIPDPYTILDPVSQEWIQFRCHRLGEVTRELNETIKTCNPEGILYVNYLFGGVPGLNNAAFHGAWPEFILPECDLFSAEVAGKPELLTNGIVKSRIVQMKVGKSFGIPVTPAVTRTDLADFKRLYLAEGMAFNTSPFDWVGQIKRDDPPSWMAKYLEFSRDNRNLLSNAETIADCTVLHSFESLSYTCEYPHQSAVLCEQSLMQENFTFNIIFDRDLNYLGKYRCLFLPNVVSMSEARAKTIAEYVKRGGCLVATEDTGVLNEFLQPWKGERYRREKSHILGELLGFEWPEEGTKFLEVDDGRVAIVGRVDRPDKAGGSISSDVQLSHSYGPEMPLYSFARELAVNHEEIVSALDYALGGERTLRIDAEGPVVGEITRNANGTFVHLLNWDEEGPIENIKVMVRMGGGERTETMELISPDLESRNETLAIDAKEGFWEFEVPQLCCYSIVMLRTQGS
;
A
#
# COMPACT_ATOMS: atom_id res chain seq x y z
N MET A 1 10.27 19.59 -12.25
CA MET A 1 11.28 19.51 -11.17
C MET A 1 11.28 18.06 -10.75
N GLU A 2 12.44 17.44 -10.55
CA GLU A 2 12.49 16.10 -9.97
C GLU A 2 12.10 16.22 -8.49
N ILE A 3 11.01 15.57 -8.10
CA ILE A 3 10.56 15.57 -6.70
C ILE A 3 11.52 14.67 -5.93
N LYS A 4 12.22 15.27 -4.97
CA LYS A 4 13.18 14.55 -4.15
C LYS A 4 12.67 14.48 -2.73
N THR A 5 12.41 13.26 -2.26
CA THR A 5 12.02 13.01 -0.87
C THR A 5 13.14 13.45 0.07
N PRO A 6 12.82 14.24 1.11
CA PRO A 6 13.82 14.71 2.06
C PRO A 6 14.47 13.55 2.82
N LYS A 7 15.76 13.65 3.09
CA LYS A 7 16.50 12.60 3.79
C LYS A 7 15.93 12.26 5.17
N TRP A 8 15.40 13.25 5.87
CA TRP A 8 14.88 13.07 7.22
C TRP A 8 13.71 12.07 7.29
N ILE A 9 12.99 11.81 6.18
CA ILE A 9 11.90 10.82 6.16
C ILE A 9 12.41 9.38 6.36
N TYR A 10 13.68 9.13 6.05
CA TYR A 10 14.32 7.82 6.22
C TYR A 10 14.99 7.65 7.58
N GLU A 11 14.94 8.65 8.44
CA GLU A 11 15.54 8.58 9.78
C GLU A 11 14.67 7.85 10.79
N GLY A 12 13.48 7.42 10.38
CA GLY A 12 12.51 6.70 11.20
C GLY A 12 11.70 7.64 12.09
N PHE A 13 10.39 7.58 11.96
CA PHE A 13 9.47 8.45 12.68
C PHE A 13 8.31 7.68 13.27
N THR A 14 7.89 8.12 14.44
CA THR A 14 6.62 7.71 15.03
C THR A 14 5.66 8.87 14.92
N ALA A 15 4.53 8.66 14.25
CA ALA A 15 3.50 9.66 14.08
C ALA A 15 2.43 9.52 15.13
N VAL A 16 2.01 10.65 15.65
CA VAL A 16 0.79 10.78 16.45
C VAL A 16 -0.17 11.66 15.70
N GLN A 17 -1.39 11.21 15.60
CA GLN A 17 -2.47 11.94 14.96
C GLN A 17 -3.49 12.41 15.97
N ALA A 18 -3.74 13.72 15.98
CA ALA A 18 -4.82 14.36 16.71
C ALA A 18 -5.81 14.94 15.71
N ILE A 19 -6.72 14.12 15.17
CA ILE A 19 -7.65 14.55 14.13
C ILE A 19 -9.09 14.37 14.63
N GLU A 20 -9.77 15.50 14.83
CA GLU A 20 -11.20 15.51 15.11
C GLU A 20 -11.88 16.69 14.41
N ASN A 21 -12.96 16.42 13.71
CA ASN A 21 -13.77 17.48 13.11
C ASN A 21 -14.75 18.04 14.17
N VAL A 22 -14.21 18.78 15.14
CA VAL A 22 -14.96 19.23 16.31
C VAL A 22 -16.14 20.12 15.95
N PRO A 23 -16.01 21.20 15.12
CA PRO A 23 -17.16 22.09 14.86
C PRO A 23 -18.34 21.35 14.23
N HIS A 24 -18.05 20.50 13.26
CA HIS A 24 -19.08 19.74 12.55
C HIS A 24 -19.57 18.55 13.39
N GLY A 25 -18.68 17.89 14.09
CA GLY A 25 -19.00 16.77 14.97
C GLY A 25 -19.93 17.15 16.12
N LEU A 26 -19.70 18.30 16.77
CA LEU A 26 -20.61 18.83 17.80
C LEU A 26 -21.97 19.11 17.24
N ARG A 27 -22.05 19.77 16.08
CA ARG A 27 -23.32 20.11 15.45
C ARG A 27 -24.15 18.89 15.07
N LEU A 28 -23.53 17.83 14.63
CA LEU A 28 -24.19 16.59 14.22
C LEU A 28 -24.33 15.57 15.36
N GLY A 29 -23.86 15.86 16.56
CA GLY A 29 -23.84 14.92 17.68
C GLY A 29 -22.88 13.75 17.46
N LEU A 30 -21.87 13.87 16.60
CA LEU A 30 -20.85 12.86 16.32
C LEU A 30 -19.68 12.93 17.30
N CYS A 31 -19.50 14.05 17.96
CA CYS A 31 -18.57 14.20 19.09
C CYS A 31 -19.23 14.94 20.25
N THR A 32 -18.62 14.87 21.42
CA THR A 32 -19.11 15.50 22.66
C THR A 32 -18.29 16.75 22.99
N GLU A 33 -18.80 17.56 23.94
CA GLU A 33 -18.03 18.67 24.51
C GLU A 33 -16.74 18.18 25.19
N GLU A 34 -16.74 16.97 25.73
CA GLU A 34 -15.55 16.34 26.28
C GLU A 34 -14.50 16.10 25.18
N THR A 35 -14.90 15.53 24.02
CA THR A 35 -14.03 15.39 22.86
C THR A 35 -13.46 16.73 22.41
N ALA A 36 -14.31 17.77 22.35
CA ALA A 36 -13.88 19.12 21.99
C ALA A 36 -12.87 19.70 22.99
N ARG A 37 -13.05 19.42 24.28
CA ARG A 37 -12.11 19.82 25.33
C ARG A 37 -10.77 19.12 25.15
N LEU A 38 -10.76 17.81 24.91
CA LEU A 38 -9.53 17.03 24.70
C LEU A 38 -8.73 17.54 23.47
N VAL A 39 -9.41 17.87 22.37
CA VAL A 39 -8.76 18.43 21.18
C VAL A 39 -8.14 19.80 21.49
N ARG A 40 -8.83 20.64 22.26
CA ARG A 40 -8.24 21.94 22.71
C ARG A 40 -7.01 21.74 23.59
N GLU A 41 -7.04 20.76 24.50
CA GLU A 41 -5.90 20.43 25.36
C GLU A 41 -4.70 19.90 24.57
N GLN A 42 -4.92 19.14 23.49
CA GLN A 42 -3.85 18.70 22.60
C GLN A 42 -3.14 19.85 21.88
N ARG A 43 -3.78 21.01 21.78
CA ARG A 43 -3.17 22.25 21.21
C ARG A 43 -2.41 23.08 22.26
N ASP A 44 -2.35 22.65 23.52
CA ASP A 44 -1.52 23.30 24.55
C ASP A 44 -0.04 23.11 24.20
N PRO A 45 0.78 24.18 24.15
CA PRO A 45 2.21 24.08 23.87
C PRO A 45 2.98 23.09 24.77
N LYS A 46 2.49 22.86 25.99
CA LYS A 46 3.06 21.86 26.92
C LYS A 46 3.03 20.43 26.38
N MET A 47 2.11 20.14 25.45
CA MET A 47 2.05 18.83 24.81
C MET A 47 3.33 18.52 24.02
N ALA A 48 4.06 19.52 23.53
CA ALA A 48 5.32 19.29 22.84
C ALA A 48 6.39 18.65 23.76
N GLU A 49 6.38 18.98 25.06
CA GLU A 49 7.25 18.35 26.05
C GLU A 49 6.81 16.90 26.34
N VAL A 50 5.51 16.72 26.60
CA VAL A 50 4.92 15.40 26.84
C VAL A 50 5.21 14.42 25.69
N LEU A 51 5.03 14.87 24.44
CA LEU A 51 5.29 14.06 23.25
C LEU A 51 6.78 13.75 23.06
N GLY A 52 7.63 14.74 23.27
CA GLY A 52 9.08 14.57 23.20
C GLY A 52 9.61 13.56 24.21
N ASP A 53 9.12 13.64 25.46
CA ASP A 53 9.49 12.71 26.53
C ASP A 53 9.04 11.27 26.23
N GLN A 54 7.95 11.10 25.47
CA GLN A 54 7.49 9.80 24.99
C GLN A 54 8.27 9.28 23.77
N GLY A 55 9.20 10.06 23.22
CA GLY A 55 9.97 9.69 22.03
C GLY A 55 9.27 9.96 20.71
N ILE A 56 8.14 10.67 20.72
CA ILE A 56 7.40 11.08 19.51
C ILE A 56 8.17 12.18 18.79
N ASN A 57 8.41 12.00 17.50
CA ASN A 57 9.18 12.94 16.69
C ASN A 57 8.44 13.45 15.43
N PHE A 58 7.19 13.04 15.26
CA PHE A 58 6.34 13.46 14.15
C PHE A 58 4.88 13.59 14.60
N VAL A 59 4.24 14.71 14.27
CA VAL A 59 2.85 15.01 14.66
C VAL A 59 2.04 15.48 13.46
N ILE A 60 0.87 14.93 13.32
CA ILE A 60 -0.15 15.41 12.39
C ILE A 60 -1.08 16.34 13.16
N LEU A 61 -1.04 17.61 12.82
CA LEU A 61 -1.93 18.63 13.40
C LEU A 61 -3.29 18.58 12.70
N ASP A 62 -4.35 18.70 13.47
CA ASP A 62 -5.70 18.89 12.91
C ASP A 62 -5.81 20.27 12.24
N GLY A 63 -6.53 20.35 11.09
CA GLY A 63 -6.54 21.60 10.35
C GLY A 63 -7.71 21.76 9.38
N VAL A 64 -7.46 21.60 8.11
CA VAL A 64 -8.41 21.95 7.06
C VAL A 64 -9.38 20.80 6.77
N ARG A 65 -10.65 21.04 7.01
CA ARG A 65 -11.70 20.01 6.88
C ARG A 65 -12.66 20.23 5.71
N GLY A 66 -12.49 21.31 4.96
CA GLY A 66 -13.42 21.69 3.91
C GLY A 66 -14.72 22.30 4.46
N LEU A 67 -14.65 22.95 5.60
CA LEU A 67 -15.79 23.66 6.19
C LEU A 67 -16.02 25.06 5.60
N GLY A 68 -15.03 25.59 4.94
CA GLY A 68 -14.96 26.94 4.38
C GLY A 68 -13.73 27.67 4.87
N PRO A 69 -13.20 28.66 4.08
CA PRO A 69 -11.98 29.36 4.41
C PRO A 69 -11.94 30.01 5.79
N GLU A 70 -13.04 30.63 6.23
CA GLU A 70 -13.08 31.31 7.51
C GLU A 70 -12.96 30.32 8.68
N ILE A 71 -13.76 29.27 8.67
CA ILE A 71 -13.79 28.24 9.72
C ILE A 71 -12.47 27.45 9.71
N ASP A 72 -12.03 26.97 8.55
CA ASP A 72 -10.81 26.20 8.41
C ASP A 72 -9.59 27.00 8.85
N MET A 73 -9.50 28.29 8.48
CA MET A 73 -8.37 29.13 8.89
C MET A 73 -8.40 29.50 10.39
N ALA A 74 -9.56 29.54 11.03
CA ALA A 74 -9.65 29.70 12.47
C ALA A 74 -9.04 28.48 13.19
N GLU A 75 -9.36 27.25 12.71
CA GLU A 75 -8.79 26.01 13.24
C GLU A 75 -7.27 25.93 12.99
N VAL A 76 -6.80 26.35 11.81
CA VAL A 76 -5.36 26.44 11.50
C VAL A 76 -4.65 27.37 12.46
N ARG A 77 -5.16 28.60 12.69
CA ARG A 77 -4.56 29.57 13.61
C ARG A 77 -4.51 29.07 15.05
N ALA A 78 -5.49 28.25 15.48
CA ALA A 78 -5.48 27.66 16.80
C ALA A 78 -4.29 26.70 17.06
N ASN A 79 -3.59 26.26 16.00
CA ASN A 79 -2.41 25.41 16.09
C ASN A 79 -1.08 26.18 16.12
N VAL A 80 -1.06 27.53 16.04
CA VAL A 80 0.19 28.31 15.90
C VAL A 80 1.15 28.07 17.07
N GLU A 81 0.65 28.13 18.30
CA GLU A 81 1.49 28.00 19.50
C GLU A 81 2.02 26.58 19.68
N ILE A 82 1.18 25.57 19.49
CA ILE A 82 1.64 24.16 19.56
C ILE A 82 2.62 23.84 18.42
N SER A 83 2.38 24.34 17.20
CA SER A 83 3.30 24.14 16.06
C SER A 83 4.69 24.72 16.37
N ARG A 84 4.75 25.91 16.98
CA ARG A 84 6.00 26.53 17.40
C ARG A 84 6.72 25.69 18.45
N ALA A 85 6.01 25.27 19.51
CA ALA A 85 6.56 24.47 20.58
C ALA A 85 7.10 23.11 20.09
N LEU A 86 6.37 22.45 19.19
CA LEU A 86 6.82 21.20 18.55
C LEU A 86 8.12 21.42 17.76
N LYS A 87 8.20 22.52 16.99
CA LYS A 87 9.41 22.87 16.24
C LYS A 87 10.61 23.08 17.15
N GLU A 88 10.45 23.80 18.27
CA GLU A 88 11.50 24.03 19.26
C GLU A 88 12.02 22.73 19.90
N LYS A 89 11.19 21.70 20.00
CA LYS A 89 11.56 20.35 20.44
C LYS A 89 12.10 19.45 19.31
N GLY A 90 12.20 19.96 18.08
CA GLY A 90 12.66 19.18 16.93
C GLY A 90 11.63 18.15 16.40
N ILE A 91 10.37 18.26 16.82
CA ILE A 91 9.29 17.38 16.39
C ILE A 91 8.74 17.88 15.04
N ARG A 92 8.68 17.02 14.04
CA ARG A 92 8.15 17.32 12.70
C ARG A 92 6.63 17.47 12.73
N ARG A 93 6.10 18.38 11.91
CA ARG A 93 4.68 18.72 11.88
C ARG A 93 4.15 18.74 10.45
N VAL A 94 3.08 18.01 10.24
CA VAL A 94 2.26 18.13 9.03
C VAL A 94 0.84 18.52 9.42
N LEU A 95 0.14 19.20 8.52
CA LEU A 95 -1.26 19.54 8.73
C LEU A 95 -2.16 18.57 7.97
N TYR A 96 -3.16 18.04 8.65
CA TYR A 96 -4.21 17.25 8.05
C TYR A 96 -5.15 18.11 7.20
N THR A 97 -5.47 17.63 5.99
CA THR A 97 -6.48 18.25 5.14
C THR A 97 -7.38 17.23 4.46
N GLN A 98 -8.66 17.47 4.51
CA GLN A 98 -9.70 16.72 3.82
C GLN A 98 -10.24 17.40 2.57
N THR A 99 -10.01 18.71 2.42
CA THR A 99 -10.62 19.54 1.38
C THR A 99 -10.38 19.02 -0.03
N ILE A 100 -9.26 18.30 -0.25
CA ILE A 100 -8.92 17.75 -1.57
C ILE A 100 -9.88 16.64 -1.97
N GLY A 101 -10.33 15.83 -1.00
CA GLY A 101 -11.28 14.74 -1.23
C GLY A 101 -12.74 15.14 -1.09
N GLN A 102 -13.03 16.11 -0.22
CA GLN A 102 -14.41 16.50 0.08
C GLN A 102 -14.53 17.88 0.69
N VAL A 103 -15.70 18.51 0.51
CA VAL A 103 -16.07 19.77 1.16
C VAL A 103 -17.39 19.60 1.90
N ILE A 104 -17.56 20.35 3.00
CA ILE A 104 -18.79 20.36 3.78
C ILE A 104 -19.75 21.39 3.18
N SER A 105 -20.82 20.91 2.56
CA SER A 105 -21.69 21.70 1.70
C SER A 105 -22.27 22.95 2.33
N GLU A 106 -22.71 22.84 3.57
CA GLU A 106 -23.51 23.91 4.19
C GLU A 106 -22.69 25.16 4.50
N SER A 107 -21.49 25.01 5.03
CA SER A 107 -20.64 26.14 5.38
C SER A 107 -19.77 26.57 4.18
N PHE A 108 -19.17 25.61 3.47
CA PHE A 108 -18.27 25.90 2.36
C PHE A 108 -18.93 26.70 1.24
N PHE A 109 -20.16 26.32 0.83
CA PHE A 109 -20.88 27.01 -0.22
C PHE A 109 -21.50 28.35 0.22
N GLN A 110 -21.63 28.58 1.52
CA GLN A 110 -22.01 29.91 2.02
C GLN A 110 -20.87 30.91 1.88
N GLU A 111 -19.63 30.48 2.11
CA GLU A 111 -18.45 31.34 1.96
C GLU A 111 -18.00 31.46 0.49
N ILE A 112 -18.14 30.38 -0.30
CA ILE A 112 -17.76 30.32 -1.72
C ILE A 112 -18.92 29.74 -2.53
N PRO A 113 -19.94 30.53 -2.88
CA PRO A 113 -21.12 30.04 -3.62
C PRO A 113 -20.79 29.41 -4.96
N GLU A 114 -19.78 29.91 -5.67
CA GLU A 114 -19.30 29.40 -6.95
C GLU A 114 -18.68 28.01 -6.85
N ALA A 115 -18.25 27.57 -5.67
CA ALA A 115 -17.68 26.25 -5.46
C ALA A 115 -18.66 25.10 -5.76
N THR A 116 -19.95 25.38 -5.83
CA THR A 116 -20.94 24.40 -6.35
C THR A 116 -20.60 23.92 -7.76
N ASN A 117 -19.91 24.74 -8.56
CA ASN A 117 -19.45 24.41 -9.90
C ASN A 117 -18.15 23.60 -9.91
N TRP A 118 -17.46 23.51 -8.77
CA TRP A 118 -16.22 22.74 -8.64
C TRP A 118 -16.47 21.26 -8.37
N MET A 119 -17.70 20.91 -7.98
CA MET A 119 -18.04 19.54 -7.58
C MET A 119 -18.12 18.60 -8.78
N GLN A 120 -17.89 17.33 -8.53
CA GLN A 120 -18.10 16.28 -9.52
C GLN A 120 -19.57 16.28 -9.99
N ARG A 121 -19.78 15.84 -11.23
CA ARG A 121 -21.11 15.70 -11.84
C ARG A 121 -21.26 14.29 -12.39
N GLY A 122 -22.23 13.56 -11.89
CA GLY A 122 -22.61 12.27 -12.44
C GLY A 122 -23.28 12.38 -13.81
N PRO A 123 -23.51 11.26 -14.51
CA PRO A 123 -24.17 11.22 -15.82
C PRO A 123 -25.58 11.80 -15.80
N ASP A 124 -26.24 11.75 -14.66
CA ASP A 124 -27.56 12.32 -14.38
C ASP A 124 -27.53 13.81 -13.98
N GLY A 125 -26.33 14.42 -13.98
CA GLY A 125 -26.10 15.79 -13.58
C GLY A 125 -26.08 16.01 -12.06
N GLN A 126 -26.33 14.97 -11.27
CA GLN A 126 -26.29 15.06 -9.81
C GLN A 126 -24.86 15.22 -9.31
N VAL A 127 -24.72 15.90 -8.18
CA VAL A 127 -23.45 16.05 -7.45
C VAL A 127 -23.33 14.88 -6.45
N PRO A 128 -22.31 14.02 -6.59
CA PRO A 128 -22.14 12.91 -5.65
C PRO A 128 -21.71 13.41 -4.28
N THR A 129 -22.12 12.64 -3.27
CA THR A 129 -21.72 12.83 -1.88
C THR A 129 -20.92 11.63 -1.38
N PHE A 130 -20.19 11.79 -0.29
CA PHE A 130 -19.43 10.72 0.33
C PHE A 130 -20.37 9.75 1.09
N GLY A 131 -20.77 8.69 0.40
CA GLY A 131 -21.70 7.70 0.94
C GLY A 131 -23.02 8.33 1.36
N PRO A 132 -23.60 7.93 2.50
CA PRO A 132 -24.84 8.49 3.02
C PRO A 132 -24.70 9.89 3.63
N LYS A 133 -23.47 10.44 3.64
CA LYS A 133 -23.17 11.74 4.21
C LYS A 133 -23.55 12.84 3.23
N TRP A 134 -24.81 13.14 3.09
CA TRP A 134 -25.39 14.11 2.18
C TRP A 134 -24.81 15.54 2.29
N TRP A 135 -24.06 15.84 3.35
CA TRP A 135 -23.39 17.12 3.60
C TRP A 135 -21.92 17.18 3.12
N GLN A 136 -21.35 16.06 2.65
CA GLN A 136 -19.98 15.99 2.14
C GLN A 136 -20.00 15.82 0.64
N TYR A 137 -19.71 16.88 -0.09
CA TYR A 137 -19.64 16.88 -1.55
C TYR A 137 -18.22 16.60 -2.03
N ILE A 138 -18.11 15.97 -3.19
CA ILE A 138 -16.86 15.52 -3.76
C ILE A 138 -16.43 16.48 -4.87
N PRO A 139 -15.28 17.19 -4.72
CA PRO A 139 -14.79 18.12 -5.73
C PRO A 139 -14.18 17.38 -6.93
N CYS A 140 -14.17 18.06 -8.07
CA CYS A 140 -13.59 17.56 -9.31
C CYS A 140 -12.11 17.96 -9.41
N LEU A 141 -11.21 16.98 -9.36
CA LEU A 141 -9.76 17.18 -9.49
C LEU A 141 -9.32 17.68 -10.89
N ASN A 142 -10.23 17.71 -11.86
CA ASN A 142 -10.01 18.29 -13.19
C ASN A 142 -10.45 19.75 -13.30
N ASN A 143 -11.16 20.28 -12.29
CA ASN A 143 -11.59 21.67 -12.27
C ASN A 143 -10.41 22.59 -11.91
N PRO A 144 -10.00 23.54 -12.78
CA PRO A 144 -8.83 24.38 -12.53
C PRO A 144 -9.02 25.34 -11.36
N ASP A 145 -10.24 25.85 -11.15
CA ASP A 145 -10.53 26.82 -10.09
C ASP A 145 -10.44 26.14 -8.72
N PHE A 146 -10.98 24.92 -8.61
CA PHE A 146 -10.80 24.10 -7.42
C PHE A 146 -9.33 23.81 -7.13
N MET A 147 -8.56 23.37 -8.12
CA MET A 147 -7.14 23.10 -7.95
C MET A 147 -6.33 24.35 -7.58
N GLN A 148 -6.71 25.51 -8.09
CA GLN A 148 -6.12 26.79 -7.71
C GLN A 148 -6.42 27.11 -6.23
N TYR A 149 -7.67 26.95 -5.81
CA TYR A 149 -8.08 27.12 -4.42
C TYR A 149 -7.26 26.23 -3.48
N VAL A 150 -7.14 24.92 -3.78
CA VAL A 150 -6.36 23.97 -2.98
C VAL A 150 -4.89 24.40 -2.87
N LYS A 151 -4.25 24.78 -3.98
CA LYS A 151 -2.85 25.25 -3.96
C LYS A 151 -2.66 26.52 -3.13
N GLN A 152 -3.61 27.45 -3.17
CA GLN A 152 -3.58 28.65 -2.34
C GLN A 152 -3.73 28.30 -0.84
N MET A 153 -4.69 27.42 -0.52
CA MET A 153 -4.87 26.92 0.83
C MET A 153 -3.60 26.27 1.36
N VAL A 154 -2.97 25.38 0.59
CA VAL A 154 -1.69 24.73 0.95
C VAL A 154 -0.62 25.77 1.26
N ARG A 155 -0.40 26.78 0.41
CA ARG A 155 0.57 27.85 0.66
C ARG A 155 0.27 28.60 1.95
N SER A 156 -1.00 28.98 2.16
CA SER A 156 -1.39 29.74 3.35
C SER A 156 -1.13 28.97 4.64
N VAL A 157 -1.48 27.69 4.71
CA VAL A 157 -1.28 26.89 5.93
C VAL A 157 0.19 26.57 6.17
N MET A 158 0.98 26.32 5.11
CA MET A 158 2.42 26.13 5.19
C MET A 158 3.11 27.36 5.78
N GLU A 159 2.70 28.56 5.36
CA GLU A 159 3.26 29.84 5.84
C GLU A 159 2.83 30.15 7.29
N ILE A 160 1.53 30.00 7.61
CA ILE A 160 0.98 30.33 8.93
C ILE A 160 1.60 29.48 10.04
N LEU A 161 1.78 28.19 9.79
CA LEU A 161 2.22 27.23 10.79
C LEU A 161 3.71 26.84 10.67
N ASP A 162 4.40 27.31 9.62
CA ASP A 162 5.80 26.95 9.33
C ASP A 162 6.00 25.42 9.34
N LEU A 163 5.21 24.73 8.50
CA LEU A 163 5.07 23.27 8.51
C LEU A 163 6.20 22.53 7.82
N ASP A 164 6.37 21.27 8.22
CA ASP A 164 7.22 20.29 7.52
C ASP A 164 6.46 19.55 6.40
N GLY A 165 5.17 19.80 6.21
CA GLY A 165 4.41 19.24 5.11
C GLY A 165 2.90 19.25 5.30
N ILE A 166 2.23 18.57 4.38
CA ILE A 166 0.75 18.41 4.34
C ILE A 166 0.40 16.93 4.28
N PHE A 167 -0.57 16.53 5.10
CA PHE A 167 -1.24 15.25 5.01
C PHE A 167 -2.59 15.41 4.30
N THR A 168 -2.76 14.75 3.15
CA THR A 168 -4.01 14.75 2.41
C THR A 168 -4.76 13.46 2.67
N ASP A 169 -6.00 13.57 3.13
CA ASP A 169 -6.88 12.43 3.36
C ASP A 169 -7.99 12.35 2.31
N LEU A 170 -8.56 11.13 2.16
CA LEU A 170 -9.62 10.84 1.20
C LEU A 170 -9.27 11.25 -0.25
N PHE A 171 -8.00 11.11 -0.59
CA PHE A 171 -7.44 11.56 -1.85
C PHE A 171 -7.72 10.54 -2.96
N GLY A 172 -8.57 10.91 -3.91
CA GLY A 172 -8.93 10.04 -5.04
C GLY A 172 -10.23 10.43 -5.71
N TYR A 173 -10.58 9.67 -6.73
CA TYR A 173 -11.90 9.71 -7.32
C TYR A 173 -12.84 8.82 -6.51
N PHE A 174 -14.09 9.25 -6.35
CA PHE A 174 -15.11 8.37 -5.81
C PHE A 174 -15.73 7.52 -6.92
N SER A 175 -16.48 6.49 -6.52
CA SER A 175 -17.03 5.45 -7.41
C SER A 175 -17.86 5.97 -8.60
N TYR A 176 -18.15 7.25 -8.63
CA TYR A 176 -18.89 7.87 -9.73
C TYR A 176 -17.97 8.43 -10.78
N THR A 177 -18.34 8.24 -12.02
CA THR A 177 -17.69 8.91 -13.13
C THR A 177 -18.09 10.37 -13.18
N CYS A 178 -17.15 11.27 -13.06
CA CYS A 178 -17.40 12.67 -13.28
C CYS A 178 -17.45 12.98 -14.78
N VAL A 179 -18.59 13.45 -15.25
CA VAL A 179 -18.81 13.80 -16.67
C VAL A 179 -18.92 15.30 -16.90
N CYS A 180 -18.39 16.12 -15.99
CA CYS A 180 -18.32 17.57 -16.20
C CYS A 180 -17.45 17.92 -17.41
N ASP A 181 -17.57 19.14 -17.93
CA ASP A 181 -16.84 19.57 -19.13
C ASP A 181 -15.31 19.51 -18.96
N HIS A 182 -14.79 19.77 -17.76
CA HIS A 182 -13.36 19.63 -17.48
C HIS A 182 -12.89 18.18 -17.62
N CYS A 183 -13.66 17.22 -17.13
CA CYS A 183 -13.36 15.79 -17.27
C CYS A 183 -13.44 15.34 -18.72
N ARG A 184 -14.51 15.72 -19.43
CA ARG A 184 -14.67 15.41 -20.84
C ARG A 184 -13.51 15.94 -21.68
N ASN A 185 -13.18 17.21 -21.53
CA ASN A 185 -12.12 17.85 -22.31
C ASN A 185 -10.74 17.26 -22.00
N ARG A 186 -10.41 17.02 -20.72
CA ARG A 186 -9.14 16.41 -20.36
C ARG A 186 -9.04 14.97 -20.85
N PHE A 187 -10.10 14.19 -20.77
CA PHE A 187 -10.11 12.80 -21.24
C PHE A 187 -9.95 12.73 -22.77
N ARG A 188 -10.65 13.57 -23.52
CA ARG A 188 -10.47 13.68 -24.97
C ARG A 188 -9.03 14.05 -25.33
N ASN A 189 -8.47 15.05 -24.66
CA ASN A 189 -7.08 15.46 -24.87
C ASN A 189 -6.07 14.36 -24.50
N TYR A 190 -6.38 13.53 -23.49
CA TYR A 190 -5.57 12.36 -23.13
C TYR A 190 -5.59 11.32 -24.26
N LEU A 191 -6.77 10.99 -24.78
CA LEU A 191 -6.91 10.05 -25.88
C LEU A 191 -6.26 10.56 -27.18
N ASP A 192 -6.39 11.85 -27.48
CA ASP A 192 -5.78 12.46 -28.66
C ASP A 192 -4.24 12.41 -28.59
N ARG A 193 -3.67 12.62 -27.42
CA ARG A 193 -2.21 12.49 -27.22
C ARG A 193 -1.71 11.06 -27.25
N LYS A 194 -2.50 10.12 -26.71
CA LYS A 194 -2.13 8.70 -26.64
C LYS A 194 -2.27 8.00 -27.99
N TYR A 195 -3.30 8.34 -28.75
CA TYR A 195 -3.64 7.73 -30.03
C TYR A 195 -3.52 8.74 -31.19
N LEU A 196 -2.30 9.19 -31.43
CA LEU A 196 -1.96 10.13 -32.52
C LEU A 196 -2.23 9.51 -33.91
N ASN A 197 -2.03 8.19 -34.05
CA ASN A 197 -2.27 7.48 -35.28
C ASN A 197 -3.76 7.07 -35.40
N PRO A 198 -4.48 7.51 -36.44
CA PRO A 198 -5.87 7.13 -36.68
C PRO A 198 -6.08 5.60 -36.82
N GLU A 199 -5.12 4.88 -37.33
CA GLU A 199 -5.18 3.41 -37.46
C GLU A 199 -5.14 2.73 -36.08
N ALA A 200 -4.23 3.14 -35.20
CA ALA A 200 -4.14 2.66 -33.83
C ALA A 200 -5.43 2.98 -33.06
N ARG A 201 -5.97 4.19 -33.24
CA ARG A 201 -7.27 4.59 -32.66
C ARG A 201 -8.42 3.72 -33.16
N ARG A 202 -8.46 3.43 -34.46
CA ARG A 202 -9.47 2.54 -35.04
C ARG A 202 -9.31 1.10 -34.55
N ALA A 203 -8.10 0.60 -34.48
CA ALA A 203 -7.81 -0.73 -33.96
C ALA A 203 -8.28 -0.89 -32.49
N ARG A 204 -8.10 0.17 -31.68
CA ARG A 204 -8.48 0.17 -30.26
C ARG A 204 -9.98 0.31 -30.03
N PHE A 205 -10.65 1.19 -30.76
CA PHE A 205 -12.04 1.60 -30.50
C PHE A 205 -13.03 1.22 -31.61
N GLY A 206 -12.57 0.64 -32.70
CA GLY A 206 -13.42 0.28 -33.85
C GLY A 206 -14.00 1.48 -34.59
N SER A 207 -14.02 2.66 -33.98
CA SER A 207 -14.60 3.89 -34.51
C SER A 207 -13.70 5.10 -34.21
N LEU A 208 -13.80 6.13 -35.03
CA LEU A 208 -13.14 7.44 -34.83
C LEU A 208 -14.05 8.45 -34.11
N ALA A 209 -15.16 8.01 -33.55
CA ALA A 209 -16.07 8.87 -32.80
C ALA A 209 -15.38 9.51 -31.58
N VAL A 210 -15.93 10.64 -31.17
CA VAL A 210 -15.51 11.31 -29.94
C VAL A 210 -15.99 10.52 -28.75
N PHE A 211 -15.10 10.28 -27.82
CA PHE A 211 -15.40 9.55 -26.59
C PHE A 211 -15.53 10.49 -25.42
N ASP A 212 -16.59 10.30 -24.65
CA ASP A 212 -16.79 10.89 -23.34
C ASP A 212 -16.44 9.88 -22.25
N PRO A 213 -16.22 10.33 -20.99
CA PRO A 213 -16.12 9.43 -19.85
C PRO A 213 -17.31 8.45 -19.83
N PRO A 214 -17.10 7.17 -19.55
CA PRO A 214 -18.17 6.20 -19.54
C PRO A 214 -19.24 6.57 -18.50
N PRO A 215 -20.54 6.46 -18.83
CA PRO A 215 -21.62 6.90 -17.95
C PRO A 215 -21.97 5.87 -16.88
N PHE A 216 -20.95 5.34 -16.17
CA PHE A 216 -21.17 4.37 -15.11
C PHE A 216 -21.27 5.04 -13.74
N ARG A 217 -22.13 4.52 -12.88
CA ARG A 217 -22.15 4.86 -11.46
C ARG A 217 -21.00 4.22 -10.73
N THR A 218 -20.65 2.98 -11.11
CA THR A 218 -19.50 2.23 -10.63
C THR A 218 -18.80 1.61 -11.82
N LEU A 219 -17.46 1.76 -11.89
CA LEU A 219 -16.64 0.97 -12.78
C LEU A 219 -16.45 -0.40 -12.13
N GLY A 220 -16.48 -1.44 -12.90
CA GLY A 220 -16.36 -2.81 -12.39
C GLY A 220 -17.55 -3.68 -12.72
N TYR A 221 -18.53 -3.14 -13.43
CA TYR A 221 -19.56 -3.98 -13.99
C TYR A 221 -19.15 -4.54 -15.33
N THR A 222 -19.40 -5.81 -15.45
CA THR A 222 -19.44 -6.51 -16.69
C THR A 222 -20.30 -5.77 -17.67
N ASP A 223 -19.82 -5.79 -18.85
CA ASP A 223 -20.74 -5.70 -19.96
C ASP A 223 -21.56 -7.01 -20.05
N TYR A 224 -22.65 -7.10 -19.29
CA TYR A 224 -23.60 -8.22 -19.33
C TYR A 224 -24.16 -8.49 -20.74
N ARG A 225 -23.97 -7.56 -21.69
CA ARG A 225 -24.32 -7.75 -23.11
C ARG A 225 -23.42 -8.76 -23.81
N THR A 226 -22.24 -9.03 -23.29
CA THR A 226 -21.30 -9.97 -23.89
C THR A 226 -21.48 -11.40 -23.46
N GLY A 227 -22.32 -11.66 -22.42
CA GLY A 227 -22.58 -13.01 -21.92
C GLY A 227 -21.36 -13.72 -21.33
N ILE A 228 -20.36 -12.96 -20.87
CA ILE A 228 -19.12 -13.50 -20.30
C ILE A 228 -19.39 -14.03 -18.90
N PRO A 229 -18.86 -15.23 -18.56
CA PRO A 229 -19.06 -15.86 -17.26
C PRO A 229 -18.46 -15.08 -16.08
N ASP A 230 -17.44 -14.25 -16.34
CA ASP A 230 -16.82 -13.40 -15.32
C ASP A 230 -17.47 -12.01 -15.31
N PRO A 231 -18.34 -11.72 -14.34
CA PRO A 231 -19.12 -10.50 -14.31
C PRO A 231 -18.29 -9.25 -13.97
N TYR A 232 -17.02 -9.36 -13.63
CA TYR A 232 -16.22 -8.26 -13.09
C TYR A 232 -15.03 -7.86 -13.97
N THR A 233 -15.01 -8.30 -15.22
CA THR A 233 -13.96 -7.92 -16.19
C THR A 233 -14.39 -6.72 -17.02
N ILE A 234 -13.57 -5.69 -17.05
CA ILE A 234 -13.81 -4.43 -17.76
C ILE A 234 -13.27 -4.56 -19.19
N LEU A 235 -14.15 -4.85 -20.14
CA LEU A 235 -13.81 -5.14 -21.51
C LEU A 235 -13.91 -3.95 -22.46
N ASP A 236 -14.73 -2.97 -22.11
CA ASP A 236 -14.92 -1.80 -22.93
C ASP A 236 -13.65 -0.96 -22.99
N PRO A 237 -13.10 -0.73 -24.19
CA PRO A 237 -11.86 0.04 -24.35
C PRO A 237 -11.94 1.45 -23.77
N VAL A 238 -13.10 2.11 -23.85
CA VAL A 238 -13.26 3.46 -23.32
C VAL A 238 -13.21 3.46 -21.80
N SER A 239 -13.80 2.46 -21.16
CA SER A 239 -13.74 2.26 -19.71
C SER A 239 -12.33 1.96 -19.23
N GLN A 240 -11.56 1.12 -19.95
CA GLN A 240 -10.15 0.85 -19.64
C GLN A 240 -9.30 2.13 -19.72
N GLU A 241 -9.50 2.92 -20.79
CA GLU A 241 -8.79 4.19 -20.95
C GLU A 241 -9.21 5.23 -19.91
N TRP A 242 -10.47 5.21 -19.48
CA TRP A 242 -10.95 6.10 -18.43
C TRP A 242 -10.33 5.77 -17.08
N ILE A 243 -10.18 4.48 -16.74
CA ILE A 243 -9.46 4.04 -15.51
C ILE A 243 -8.02 4.54 -15.56
N GLN A 244 -7.31 4.27 -16.66
CA GLN A 244 -5.91 4.66 -16.80
C GLN A 244 -5.75 6.19 -16.76
N PHE A 245 -6.65 6.94 -17.43
CA PHE A 245 -6.67 8.41 -17.39
C PHE A 245 -6.82 8.93 -15.95
N ARG A 246 -7.71 8.35 -15.15
CA ARG A 246 -7.89 8.78 -13.75
C ARG A 246 -6.65 8.51 -12.90
N CYS A 247 -6.01 7.34 -13.10
CA CYS A 247 -4.76 7.02 -12.41
C CYS A 247 -3.65 8.02 -12.77
N HIS A 248 -3.47 8.32 -14.04
CA HIS A 248 -2.52 9.35 -14.49
C HIS A 248 -2.84 10.72 -13.90
N ARG A 249 -4.12 11.11 -13.94
CA ARG A 249 -4.53 12.43 -13.41
C ARG A 249 -4.30 12.54 -11.92
N LEU A 250 -4.55 11.47 -11.16
CA LEU A 250 -4.29 11.48 -9.73
C LEU A 250 -2.80 11.64 -9.44
N GLY A 251 -1.93 10.98 -10.20
CA GLY A 251 -0.48 11.20 -10.15
C GLY A 251 -0.08 12.64 -10.48
N GLU A 252 -0.66 13.25 -11.54
CA GLU A 252 -0.42 14.66 -11.87
C GLU A 252 -0.84 15.60 -10.73
N VAL A 253 -2.00 15.35 -10.10
CA VAL A 253 -2.47 16.16 -8.95
C VAL A 253 -1.53 16.00 -7.75
N THR A 254 -1.08 14.78 -7.49
CA THR A 254 -0.10 14.51 -6.43
C THR A 254 1.17 15.31 -6.66
N ARG A 255 1.71 15.29 -7.88
CA ARG A 255 2.88 16.10 -8.26
C ARG A 255 2.64 17.60 -8.08
N GLU A 256 1.52 18.13 -8.59
CA GLU A 256 1.17 19.54 -8.48
C GLU A 256 1.11 20.02 -7.01
N LEU A 257 0.62 19.18 -6.11
CA LEU A 257 0.56 19.49 -4.67
C LEU A 257 1.95 19.41 -4.04
N ASN A 258 2.72 18.38 -4.35
CA ASN A 258 4.07 18.22 -3.80
C ASN A 258 4.98 19.37 -4.25
N GLU A 259 4.94 19.77 -5.53
CA GLU A 259 5.65 20.95 -6.04
C GLU A 259 5.22 22.23 -5.32
N THR A 260 3.93 22.36 -5.00
CA THR A 260 3.42 23.52 -4.24
C THR A 260 4.02 23.55 -2.83
N ILE A 261 4.08 22.41 -2.14
CA ILE A 261 4.71 22.27 -0.81
C ILE A 261 6.20 22.57 -0.89
N LYS A 262 6.93 21.97 -1.84
CA LYS A 262 8.38 22.19 -2.02
C LYS A 262 8.73 23.66 -2.35
N THR A 263 7.80 24.38 -2.95
CA THR A 263 7.97 25.84 -3.18
C THR A 263 7.92 26.63 -1.87
N CYS A 264 7.12 26.21 -0.90
CA CYS A 264 7.03 26.82 0.43
C CYS A 264 8.18 26.37 1.34
N ASN A 265 8.47 25.07 1.34
CA ASN A 265 9.54 24.45 2.13
C ASN A 265 10.21 23.34 1.27
N PRO A 266 11.45 23.54 0.79
CA PRO A 266 12.15 22.53 -0.02
C PRO A 266 12.32 21.17 0.66
N GLU A 267 12.36 21.12 1.99
CA GLU A 267 12.40 19.90 2.81
C GLU A 267 11.01 19.46 3.29
N GLY A 268 9.94 20.11 2.81
CA GLY A 268 8.57 19.76 3.13
C GLY A 268 8.14 18.48 2.43
N ILE A 269 7.13 17.79 2.97
CA ILE A 269 6.61 16.53 2.43
C ILE A 269 5.14 16.61 2.04
N LEU A 270 4.79 15.84 1.02
CA LEU A 270 3.42 15.46 0.75
C LEU A 270 3.18 14.05 1.29
N TYR A 271 2.33 13.96 2.30
CA TYR A 271 1.84 12.73 2.87
C TYR A 271 0.43 12.44 2.34
N VAL A 272 0.25 11.29 1.70
CA VAL A 272 -1.00 10.96 0.99
C VAL A 272 -1.69 9.78 1.65
N ASN A 273 -2.98 9.93 1.96
CA ASN A 273 -3.90 8.83 2.22
C ASN A 273 -4.93 8.77 1.10
N TYR A 274 -4.67 7.93 0.08
CA TYR A 274 -5.68 7.72 -0.95
C TYR A 274 -6.74 6.72 -0.48
N LEU A 275 -7.94 6.88 -0.99
CA LEU A 275 -9.11 6.11 -0.60
C LEU A 275 -8.82 4.60 -0.61
N PHE A 276 -8.91 3.99 0.57
CA PHE A 276 -8.79 2.54 0.78
C PHE A 276 -7.52 1.89 0.19
N GLY A 277 -6.43 2.65 0.05
CA GLY A 277 -5.18 2.18 -0.54
C GLY A 277 -4.53 0.99 0.15
N GLY A 278 -4.91 0.72 1.39
CA GLY A 278 -4.42 -0.42 2.16
C GLY A 278 -5.35 -1.63 2.18
N VAL A 279 -6.52 -1.59 1.53
CA VAL A 279 -7.47 -2.70 1.56
C VAL A 279 -7.04 -3.79 0.57
N PRO A 280 -6.66 -4.99 1.05
CA PRO A 280 -6.27 -6.08 0.17
C PRO A 280 -7.40 -6.51 -0.77
N GLY A 281 -7.06 -6.79 -2.01
CA GLY A 281 -8.02 -7.28 -3.01
C GLY A 281 -9.00 -6.24 -3.55
N LEU A 282 -8.89 -4.96 -3.16
CA LEU A 282 -9.71 -3.88 -3.70
C LEU A 282 -9.12 -3.33 -5.00
N ASN A 283 -9.93 -3.27 -6.05
CA ASN A 283 -9.54 -2.63 -7.30
C ASN A 283 -9.58 -1.09 -7.19
N ASN A 284 -8.59 -0.51 -6.53
CA ASN A 284 -8.51 0.94 -6.32
C ASN A 284 -8.34 1.73 -7.61
N ALA A 285 -7.71 1.18 -8.63
CA ALA A 285 -7.58 1.84 -9.93
C ALA A 285 -8.95 2.09 -10.58
N ALA A 286 -9.79 1.05 -10.63
CA ALA A 286 -11.13 1.16 -11.23
C ALA A 286 -12.07 2.03 -10.38
N PHE A 287 -11.99 1.94 -9.04
CA PHE A 287 -12.93 2.64 -8.17
C PHE A 287 -12.50 4.09 -7.88
N HIS A 288 -11.21 4.28 -7.59
CA HIS A 288 -10.70 5.55 -7.07
C HIS A 288 -9.68 6.24 -7.98
N GLY A 289 -9.32 5.63 -9.11
CA GLY A 289 -8.23 6.13 -9.94
C GLY A 289 -6.88 6.07 -9.22
N ALA A 290 -6.76 5.22 -8.22
CA ALA A 290 -5.57 5.10 -7.40
C ALA A 290 -4.78 3.85 -7.77
N TRP A 291 -3.54 4.06 -8.26
CA TRP A 291 -2.61 2.99 -8.56
C TRP A 291 -1.20 3.39 -8.12
N PRO A 292 -0.47 2.52 -7.39
CA PRO A 292 0.81 2.87 -6.79
C PRO A 292 1.83 3.47 -7.77
N GLU A 293 1.98 2.93 -8.96
CA GLU A 293 2.96 3.41 -9.95
C GLU A 293 2.75 4.87 -10.38
N PHE A 294 1.54 5.42 -10.24
CA PHE A 294 1.26 6.81 -10.62
C PHE A 294 1.32 7.77 -9.44
N ILE A 295 1.06 7.30 -8.22
CA ILE A 295 0.94 8.15 -7.03
C ILE A 295 2.25 8.16 -6.22
N LEU A 296 2.81 6.98 -5.93
CA LEU A 296 3.93 6.88 -4.99
C LEU A 296 5.20 7.59 -5.46
N PRO A 297 5.56 7.62 -6.76
CA PRO A 297 6.69 8.43 -7.22
C PRO A 297 6.53 9.94 -7.01
N GLU A 298 5.31 10.41 -6.75
CA GLU A 298 4.95 11.81 -6.68
C GLU A 298 4.66 12.32 -5.26
N CYS A 299 4.72 11.43 -4.25
CA CYS A 299 4.59 11.76 -2.84
C CYS A 299 5.85 11.38 -2.06
N ASP A 300 5.93 11.79 -0.79
CA ASP A 300 7.08 11.51 0.08
C ASP A 300 6.75 10.48 1.15
N LEU A 301 5.48 10.36 1.51
CA LEU A 301 4.98 9.45 2.54
C LEU A 301 3.57 8.99 2.14
N PHE A 302 3.30 7.73 2.38
CA PHE A 302 2.03 7.11 2.01
C PHE A 302 1.34 6.53 3.24
N SER A 303 0.03 6.79 3.39
CA SER A 303 -0.80 6.11 4.36
C SER A 303 -1.56 4.96 3.70
N ALA A 304 -1.37 3.77 4.21
CA ALA A 304 -2.19 2.62 3.88
C ALA A 304 -3.21 2.42 4.99
N GLU A 305 -4.39 2.98 4.83
CA GLU A 305 -5.48 2.75 5.76
C GLU A 305 -5.98 1.31 5.59
N VAL A 306 -5.55 0.45 6.52
CA VAL A 306 -5.75 -0.99 6.42
C VAL A 306 -6.88 -1.44 7.31
N ALA A 307 -7.62 -2.40 6.80
CA ALA A 307 -8.59 -3.12 7.59
C ALA A 307 -7.90 -4.00 8.65
N GLY A 308 -7.61 -3.42 9.79
CA GLY A 308 -7.34 -4.16 11.01
C GLY A 308 -5.90 -4.14 11.52
N LYS A 309 -5.75 -4.65 12.71
CA LYS A 309 -4.52 -4.73 13.52
C LYS A 309 -3.70 -5.94 13.10
N PRO A 310 -2.35 -5.91 13.15
CA PRO A 310 -1.58 -7.14 13.08
C PRO A 310 -1.89 -8.00 14.31
N GLU A 311 -2.22 -9.25 14.08
CA GLU A 311 -2.59 -10.20 15.14
C GLU A 311 -2.52 -11.64 14.62
N LEU A 312 -2.37 -12.59 15.52
CA LEU A 312 -2.56 -14.01 15.22
C LEU A 312 -4.06 -14.33 15.35
N LEU A 313 -4.64 -14.84 14.26
CA LEU A 313 -6.03 -15.25 14.27
C LEU A 313 -6.18 -16.63 14.95
N THR A 314 -7.38 -16.91 15.44
CA THR A 314 -7.69 -18.18 16.15
C THR A 314 -7.47 -19.44 15.31
N ASN A 315 -7.42 -19.30 13.98
CA ASN A 315 -7.08 -20.38 13.04
C ASN A 315 -5.57 -20.48 12.75
N GLY A 316 -4.72 -19.75 13.47
CA GLY A 316 -3.26 -19.75 13.31
C GLY A 316 -2.75 -18.90 12.13
N ILE A 317 -3.60 -18.14 11.48
CA ILE A 317 -3.20 -17.28 10.36
C ILE A 317 -2.67 -15.95 10.87
N VAL A 318 -1.52 -15.56 10.33
CA VAL A 318 -0.85 -14.28 10.56
C VAL A 318 -1.60 -13.18 9.81
N LYS A 319 -2.33 -12.33 10.51
CA LYS A 319 -2.90 -11.11 9.95
C LYS A 319 -1.88 -10.00 10.03
N SER A 320 -1.52 -9.39 8.90
CA SER A 320 -0.42 -8.44 8.79
C SER A 320 -0.73 -7.24 7.90
N ARG A 321 0.19 -6.26 7.90
CA ARG A 321 0.20 -5.09 7.00
C ARG A 321 1.45 -5.11 6.10
N ILE A 322 2.13 -6.25 6.02
CA ILE A 322 3.41 -6.43 5.34
C ILE A 322 3.33 -6.07 3.86
N VAL A 323 2.27 -6.51 3.16
CA VAL A 323 2.10 -6.26 1.72
C VAL A 323 2.12 -4.77 1.40
N GLN A 324 1.43 -3.94 2.19
CA GLN A 324 1.37 -2.50 1.99
C GLN A 324 2.75 -1.84 2.19
N MET A 325 3.50 -2.28 3.20
CA MET A 325 4.87 -1.80 3.43
C MET A 325 5.80 -2.20 2.28
N LYS A 326 5.66 -3.43 1.77
CA LYS A 326 6.42 -3.90 0.59
C LYS A 326 6.05 -3.16 -0.69
N VAL A 327 4.78 -2.77 -0.87
CA VAL A 327 4.37 -1.87 -1.96
C VAL A 327 5.09 -0.53 -1.84
N GLY A 328 5.10 0.11 -0.68
CA GLY A 328 5.86 1.36 -0.47
C GLY A 328 7.35 1.17 -0.72
N LYS A 329 7.92 0.07 -0.24
CA LYS A 329 9.35 -0.27 -0.39
C LYS A 329 9.77 -0.39 -1.87
N SER A 330 8.89 -0.86 -2.77
CA SER A 330 9.12 -0.90 -4.22
C SER A 330 9.37 0.48 -4.84
N PHE A 331 8.91 1.53 -4.18
CA PHE A 331 9.09 2.93 -4.61
C PHE A 331 10.08 3.69 -3.72
N GLY A 332 10.65 3.05 -2.69
CA GLY A 332 11.48 3.72 -1.69
C GLY A 332 10.71 4.69 -0.81
N ILE A 333 9.40 4.54 -0.69
CA ILE A 333 8.50 5.42 0.07
C ILE A 333 8.11 4.72 1.38
N PRO A 334 8.30 5.37 2.55
CA PRO A 334 7.78 4.85 3.80
C PRO A 334 6.25 4.80 3.79
N VAL A 335 5.71 3.82 4.46
CA VAL A 335 4.27 3.62 4.62
C VAL A 335 3.88 3.75 6.08
N THR A 336 2.82 4.49 6.36
CA THR A 336 2.15 4.45 7.66
C THR A 336 0.92 3.57 7.53
N PRO A 337 0.98 2.33 7.98
CA PRO A 337 -0.19 1.46 7.93
C PRO A 337 -1.15 1.85 9.06
N ALA A 338 -1.96 2.85 8.79
CA ALA A 338 -2.88 3.41 9.78
C ALA A 338 -3.93 2.41 10.24
N VAL A 339 -4.10 2.31 11.54
CA VAL A 339 -5.21 1.61 12.17
C VAL A 339 -6.20 2.64 12.67
N THR A 340 -7.33 2.78 12.00
CA THR A 340 -8.36 3.71 12.42
C THR A 340 -8.98 3.30 13.77
N ARG A 341 -9.12 4.26 14.67
CA ARG A 341 -9.84 4.12 15.95
C ARG A 341 -9.26 3.11 16.95
N THR A 342 -7.95 2.95 17.00
CA THR A 342 -7.31 2.17 18.07
C THR A 342 -7.06 3.08 19.27
N ASP A 343 -7.61 2.74 20.42
CA ASP A 343 -7.22 3.35 21.68
C ASP A 343 -5.78 2.95 22.01
N LEU A 344 -5.00 3.84 22.64
CA LEU A 344 -3.61 3.53 23.04
C LEU A 344 -3.51 2.29 23.93
N ALA A 345 -4.54 2.01 24.71
CA ALA A 345 -4.63 0.81 25.53
C ALA A 345 -4.65 -0.49 24.71
N ASP A 346 -5.18 -0.42 23.48
CA ASP A 346 -5.22 -1.56 22.55
C ASP A 346 -4.02 -1.60 21.60
N PHE A 347 -3.11 -0.63 21.72
CA PHE A 347 -1.92 -0.56 20.88
C PHE A 347 -0.89 -1.58 21.37
N LYS A 348 -0.42 -2.42 20.47
CA LYS A 348 0.45 -3.54 20.81
C LYS A 348 1.87 -3.32 20.29
N ARG A 349 2.86 -4.01 20.90
CA ARG A 349 4.28 -3.99 20.46
C ARG A 349 4.46 -4.39 19.02
N LEU A 350 3.65 -5.35 18.56
CA LEU A 350 3.70 -5.90 17.22
C LEU A 350 3.48 -4.83 16.11
N TYR A 351 2.73 -3.76 16.40
CA TYR A 351 2.56 -2.66 15.43
C TYR A 351 3.88 -1.98 15.09
N LEU A 352 4.65 -1.60 16.13
CA LEU A 352 5.95 -0.98 15.92
C LEU A 352 6.99 -1.97 15.37
N ALA A 353 6.95 -3.20 15.85
CA ALA A 353 7.84 -4.28 15.39
C ALA A 353 7.69 -4.54 13.89
N GLU A 354 6.46 -4.64 13.41
CA GLU A 354 6.16 -4.85 11.99
C GLU A 354 6.68 -3.68 11.12
N GLY A 355 6.48 -2.42 11.57
CA GLY A 355 7.03 -1.24 10.90
C GLY A 355 8.55 -1.23 10.86
N MET A 356 9.22 -1.63 11.95
CA MET A 356 10.69 -1.74 12.00
C MET A 356 11.24 -2.81 11.07
N ALA A 357 10.55 -3.93 10.90
CA ALA A 357 11.03 -5.05 10.09
C ALA A 357 10.78 -4.88 8.58
N PHE A 358 9.60 -4.39 8.20
CA PHE A 358 9.14 -4.49 6.82
C PHE A 358 9.04 -3.16 6.06
N ASN A 359 9.09 -2.03 6.75
CA ASN A 359 8.95 -0.72 6.12
C ASN A 359 10.28 -0.19 5.56
N THR A 360 10.23 0.86 4.75
CA THR A 360 11.40 1.59 4.24
C THR A 360 12.10 2.38 5.35
N SER A 361 11.34 2.86 6.32
CA SER A 361 11.82 3.40 7.59
C SER A 361 10.85 2.97 8.70
N PRO A 362 11.27 2.92 9.97
CA PRO A 362 10.43 2.48 11.07
C PRO A 362 9.35 3.52 11.42
N PHE A 363 8.53 3.83 10.45
CA PHE A 363 7.45 4.79 10.56
C PHE A 363 6.18 4.07 10.94
N ASP A 364 5.52 4.49 11.99
CA ASP A 364 4.23 3.93 12.36
C ASP A 364 3.31 5.00 12.99
N TRP A 365 2.04 4.71 12.99
CA TRP A 365 1.00 5.56 13.51
C TRP A 365 0.62 5.11 14.91
N VAL A 366 0.94 5.89 15.92
CA VAL A 366 0.65 5.61 17.34
C VAL A 366 -0.78 6.00 17.75
N GLY A 367 -1.61 6.36 16.80
CA GLY A 367 -3.01 6.69 17.07
C GLY A 367 -3.24 8.07 17.67
N GLN A 368 -4.47 8.35 18.06
CA GLN A 368 -4.84 9.60 18.73
C GLN A 368 -4.38 9.57 20.18
N ILE A 369 -3.64 10.60 20.58
CA ILE A 369 -3.29 10.79 21.99
C ILE A 369 -4.57 11.20 22.73
N LYS A 370 -5.17 10.23 23.40
CA LYS A 370 -6.03 10.51 24.54
C LYS A 370 -5.14 10.69 25.77
N ARG A 371 -5.67 11.30 26.81
CA ARG A 371 -5.00 11.57 28.08
C ARG A 371 -4.45 10.34 28.81
N ASP A 372 -4.75 9.15 28.33
CA ASP A 372 -4.31 7.92 28.96
C ASP A 372 -2.82 7.76 28.77
N ASP A 373 -2.13 7.41 29.84
CA ASP A 373 -0.70 7.16 29.81
C ASP A 373 -0.38 6.09 28.77
N PRO A 374 0.60 6.35 27.88
CA PRO A 374 1.02 5.37 26.91
C PRO A 374 1.48 4.09 27.62
N PRO A 375 1.31 2.90 27.02
CA PRO A 375 1.81 1.66 27.60
C PRO A 375 3.29 1.78 27.96
N SER A 376 3.68 1.30 29.13
CA SER A 376 5.07 1.43 29.66
C SER A 376 6.14 0.87 28.72
N TRP A 377 5.80 -0.08 27.85
CA TRP A 377 6.69 -0.66 26.85
C TRP A 377 6.94 0.27 25.66
N MET A 378 6.01 1.21 25.36
CA MET A 378 6.07 2.03 24.13
C MET A 378 7.32 2.90 24.08
N ALA A 379 7.68 3.55 25.18
CA ALA A 379 8.88 4.38 25.23
C ALA A 379 10.15 3.56 24.90
N LYS A 380 10.25 2.32 25.39
CA LYS A 380 11.39 1.44 25.09
C LYS A 380 11.49 1.11 23.59
N TYR A 381 10.36 0.83 22.93
CA TYR A 381 10.31 0.54 21.51
C TYR A 381 10.67 1.75 20.65
N LEU A 382 10.17 2.93 21.01
CA LEU A 382 10.49 4.18 20.31
C LEU A 382 11.97 4.56 20.51
N GLU A 383 12.52 4.38 21.73
CA GLU A 383 13.94 4.56 22.00
C GLU A 383 14.79 3.58 21.18
N PHE A 384 14.42 2.31 21.17
CA PHE A 384 15.11 1.27 20.39
C PHE A 384 15.09 1.61 18.88
N SER A 385 13.94 2.00 18.33
CA SER A 385 13.82 2.44 16.94
C SER A 385 14.72 3.63 16.63
N ARG A 386 14.74 4.65 17.49
CA ARG A 386 15.58 5.84 17.35
C ARG A 386 17.08 5.50 17.39
N ASP A 387 17.48 4.67 18.34
CA ASP A 387 18.90 4.34 18.57
C ASP A 387 19.45 3.43 17.46
N ASN A 388 18.57 2.63 16.83
CA ASN A 388 18.91 1.70 15.76
C ASN A 388 18.42 2.13 14.36
N ARG A 389 18.07 3.42 14.17
CA ARG A 389 17.55 3.92 12.90
C ARG A 389 18.45 3.64 11.68
N ASN A 390 19.75 3.64 11.89
CA ASN A 390 20.75 3.32 10.86
C ASN A 390 20.71 1.86 10.39
N LEU A 391 20.18 0.95 11.18
CA LEU A 391 19.97 -0.45 10.83
C LEU A 391 18.62 -0.64 10.11
N LEU A 392 17.59 0.10 10.56
CA LEU A 392 16.20 -0.08 10.17
C LEU A 392 15.83 0.68 8.89
N SER A 393 16.45 1.84 8.66
CA SER A 393 16.04 2.73 7.58
C SER A 393 16.71 2.40 6.25
N ASN A 394 15.93 2.52 5.16
CA ASN A 394 16.39 2.35 3.79
C ASN A 394 17.14 1.02 3.56
N ALA A 395 16.68 -0.04 4.22
CA ALA A 395 17.22 -1.39 4.08
C ALA A 395 16.45 -2.17 3.00
N GLU A 396 17.18 -2.78 2.07
CA GLU A 396 16.59 -3.61 1.02
C GLU A 396 16.32 -5.01 1.55
N THR A 397 15.17 -5.59 1.17
CA THR A 397 14.87 -7.01 1.44
C THR A 397 15.75 -7.92 0.59
N ILE A 398 16.40 -8.90 1.20
CA ILE A 398 17.04 -10.01 0.48
C ILE A 398 15.95 -11.04 0.19
N ALA A 399 15.30 -10.92 -0.96
CA ALA A 399 14.10 -11.66 -1.29
C ALA A 399 14.39 -12.97 -2.03
N ASP A 400 13.65 -14.03 -1.68
CA ASP A 400 13.58 -15.28 -2.43
C ASP A 400 12.86 -15.10 -3.76
N CYS A 401 11.72 -14.41 -3.72
CA CYS A 401 10.90 -14.17 -4.88
C CYS A 401 10.40 -12.73 -4.95
N THR A 402 9.88 -12.39 -6.11
CA THR A 402 9.20 -11.12 -6.32
C THR A 402 7.83 -11.35 -6.95
N VAL A 403 6.80 -10.76 -6.35
CA VAL A 403 5.40 -10.88 -6.76
C VAL A 403 5.06 -9.74 -7.70
N LEU A 404 4.51 -10.04 -8.88
CA LEU A 404 4.10 -9.02 -9.84
C LEU A 404 2.67 -8.53 -9.58
N HIS A 405 2.52 -7.25 -9.29
CA HIS A 405 1.25 -6.52 -9.35
C HIS A 405 1.11 -5.89 -10.74
N SER A 406 0.45 -6.57 -11.67
CA SER A 406 0.24 -6.07 -13.04
C SER A 406 -0.96 -5.13 -13.10
N PHE A 407 -0.77 -3.97 -13.74
CA PHE A 407 -1.82 -2.94 -13.86
C PHE A 407 -3.08 -3.51 -14.54
N GLU A 408 -2.94 -4.08 -15.74
CA GLU A 408 -4.09 -4.53 -16.51
C GLU A 408 -4.83 -5.66 -15.82
N SER A 409 -4.11 -6.61 -15.20
CA SER A 409 -4.70 -7.74 -14.50
C SER A 409 -5.50 -7.31 -13.27
N LEU A 410 -4.98 -6.33 -12.50
CA LEU A 410 -5.62 -5.89 -11.26
C LEU A 410 -6.53 -4.67 -11.43
N SER A 411 -6.38 -3.90 -12.52
CA SER A 411 -7.21 -2.70 -12.75
C SER A 411 -8.42 -2.96 -13.62
N TYR A 412 -8.34 -3.95 -14.53
CA TYR A 412 -9.45 -4.25 -15.44
C TYR A 412 -10.24 -5.49 -15.03
N THR A 413 -9.91 -6.10 -13.89
CA THR A 413 -10.64 -7.20 -13.28
C THR A 413 -10.96 -6.89 -11.83
N CYS A 414 -11.91 -7.60 -11.24
CA CYS A 414 -12.33 -7.34 -9.86
C CYS A 414 -12.44 -8.62 -9.01
N GLU A 415 -12.13 -9.79 -9.51
CA GLU A 415 -12.35 -11.02 -8.77
C GLU A 415 -11.11 -11.92 -8.70
N TYR A 416 -11.04 -12.93 -9.54
CA TYR A 416 -10.06 -14.00 -9.41
C TYR A 416 -8.59 -13.55 -9.34
N PRO A 417 -8.11 -12.59 -10.15
CA PRO A 417 -6.74 -12.13 -10.04
C PRO A 417 -6.40 -11.51 -8.68
N HIS A 418 -7.34 -10.73 -8.11
CA HIS A 418 -7.16 -10.13 -6.78
C HIS A 418 -7.14 -11.18 -5.67
N GLN A 419 -8.06 -12.17 -5.74
CA GLN A 419 -8.12 -13.27 -4.78
C GLN A 419 -6.83 -14.08 -4.81
N SER A 420 -6.35 -14.45 -6.00
CA SER A 420 -5.13 -15.22 -6.18
C SER A 420 -3.92 -14.47 -5.64
N ALA A 421 -3.80 -13.17 -5.91
CA ALA A 421 -2.72 -12.35 -5.37
C ALA A 421 -2.72 -12.38 -3.83
N VAL A 422 -3.87 -12.11 -3.21
CA VAL A 422 -4.01 -12.06 -1.74
C VAL A 422 -3.71 -13.43 -1.10
N LEU A 423 -4.24 -14.53 -1.65
CA LEU A 423 -4.01 -15.88 -1.12
C LEU A 423 -2.56 -16.33 -1.29
N CYS A 424 -1.93 -16.02 -2.44
CA CYS A 424 -0.54 -16.34 -2.67
C CYS A 424 0.39 -15.52 -1.76
N GLU A 425 0.15 -14.23 -1.59
CA GLU A 425 0.91 -13.37 -0.68
C GLU A 425 0.77 -13.82 0.78
N GLN A 426 -0.44 -14.24 1.18
CA GLN A 426 -0.67 -14.81 2.51
C GLN A 426 0.14 -16.10 2.72
N SER A 427 0.23 -16.97 1.71
CA SER A 427 1.06 -18.17 1.77
C SER A 427 2.54 -17.85 1.92
N LEU A 428 3.05 -16.81 1.24
CA LEU A 428 4.44 -16.35 1.40
C LEU A 428 4.73 -15.89 2.84
N MET A 429 3.83 -15.08 3.41
CA MET A 429 4.00 -14.57 4.78
C MET A 429 3.92 -15.68 5.82
N GLN A 430 2.96 -16.57 5.68
CA GLN A 430 2.74 -17.67 6.61
C GLN A 430 3.92 -18.65 6.67
N GLU A 431 4.58 -18.87 5.54
CA GLU A 431 5.68 -19.83 5.37
C GLU A 431 7.08 -19.20 5.39
N ASN A 432 7.17 -17.92 5.78
CA ASN A 432 8.44 -17.20 5.89
C ASN A 432 9.26 -17.14 4.60
N PHE A 433 8.62 -17.10 3.42
CA PHE A 433 9.33 -16.72 2.21
C PHE A 433 9.61 -15.21 2.25
N THR A 434 10.86 -14.84 2.07
CA THR A 434 11.19 -13.43 1.88
C THR A 434 10.81 -13.00 0.47
N PHE A 435 10.06 -11.92 0.34
CA PHE A 435 9.58 -11.48 -0.97
C PHE A 435 9.56 -9.96 -1.13
N ASN A 436 9.59 -9.54 -2.39
CA ASN A 436 9.31 -8.17 -2.79
C ASN A 436 8.03 -8.12 -3.63
N ILE A 437 7.43 -6.94 -3.72
CA ILE A 437 6.38 -6.63 -4.69
C ILE A 437 7.01 -5.78 -5.78
N ILE A 438 6.71 -6.10 -7.03
CA ILE A 438 7.11 -5.32 -8.21
C ILE A 438 5.90 -5.00 -9.08
N PHE A 439 6.10 -4.03 -9.94
CA PHE A 439 5.10 -3.56 -10.89
C PHE A 439 5.59 -3.76 -12.33
N ASP A 440 4.71 -3.54 -13.30
CA ASP A 440 5.02 -3.76 -14.71
C ASP A 440 6.28 -3.04 -15.21
N ARG A 441 6.60 -1.86 -14.66
CA ARG A 441 7.82 -1.09 -14.97
C ARG A 441 9.11 -1.82 -14.57
N ASP A 442 9.05 -2.70 -13.58
CA ASP A 442 10.20 -3.36 -12.99
C ASP A 442 10.62 -4.63 -13.76
N LEU A 443 9.78 -5.11 -14.69
CA LEU A 443 10.04 -6.30 -15.50
C LEU A 443 11.33 -6.21 -16.32
N ASN A 444 11.79 -5.01 -16.66
CA ASN A 444 13.07 -4.80 -17.36
C ASN A 444 14.30 -5.08 -16.47
N TYR A 445 14.12 -5.27 -15.18
CA TYR A 445 15.18 -5.47 -14.19
C TYR A 445 15.11 -6.82 -13.49
N LEU A 446 14.43 -7.82 -14.08
CA LEU A 446 14.23 -9.14 -13.48
C LEU A 446 15.53 -9.87 -13.12
N GLY A 447 16.64 -9.60 -13.79
CA GLY A 447 17.92 -10.25 -13.53
C GLY A 447 18.49 -10.06 -12.11
N LYS A 448 17.94 -9.15 -11.32
CA LYS A 448 18.32 -8.97 -9.91
C LYS A 448 17.54 -9.88 -8.94
N TYR A 449 16.49 -10.56 -9.41
CA TYR A 449 15.66 -11.44 -8.61
C TYR A 449 15.90 -12.90 -8.94
N ARG A 450 15.81 -13.76 -7.94
CA ARG A 450 15.97 -15.22 -8.08
C ARG A 450 14.75 -15.87 -8.71
N CYS A 451 13.56 -15.47 -8.29
CA CYS A 451 12.30 -16.03 -8.74
C CYS A 451 11.27 -14.94 -8.98
N LEU A 452 10.55 -15.02 -10.10
CA LEU A 452 9.38 -14.22 -10.41
C LEU A 452 8.12 -15.04 -10.07
N PHE A 453 7.22 -14.46 -9.28
CA PHE A 453 5.94 -15.05 -8.96
C PHE A 453 4.79 -14.27 -9.61
N LEU A 454 3.95 -14.97 -10.38
CA LEU A 454 2.83 -14.41 -11.13
C LEU A 454 1.51 -15.02 -10.63
N PRO A 455 0.92 -14.49 -9.54
CA PRO A 455 -0.35 -14.99 -9.02
C PRO A 455 -1.51 -14.56 -9.94
N ASN A 456 -1.92 -15.44 -10.83
CA ASN A 456 -3.03 -15.25 -11.77
C ASN A 456 -2.95 -13.92 -12.58
N VAL A 457 -1.78 -13.60 -13.11
CA VAL A 457 -1.55 -12.42 -13.95
C VAL A 457 -2.17 -12.66 -15.33
N VAL A 458 -3.49 -12.56 -15.41
CA VAL A 458 -4.29 -12.97 -16.58
C VAL A 458 -3.97 -12.18 -17.84
N SER A 459 -3.60 -10.93 -17.69
CA SER A 459 -3.35 -9.99 -18.80
C SER A 459 -1.87 -9.64 -18.89
N MET A 460 -1.32 -9.75 -20.09
CA MET A 460 0.10 -9.50 -20.35
C MET A 460 0.31 -9.07 -21.80
N SER A 461 1.13 -8.06 -22.05
CA SER A 461 1.54 -7.74 -23.42
C SER A 461 2.55 -8.75 -23.95
N GLU A 462 2.63 -8.91 -25.27
CA GLU A 462 3.61 -9.78 -25.90
C GLU A 462 5.05 -9.40 -25.53
N ALA A 463 5.32 -8.11 -25.41
CA ALA A 463 6.65 -7.60 -25.02
C ALA A 463 7.02 -8.05 -23.61
N ARG A 464 6.09 -7.92 -22.64
CA ARG A 464 6.31 -8.39 -21.25
C ARG A 464 6.48 -9.91 -21.19
N ALA A 465 5.66 -10.65 -21.93
CA ALA A 465 5.77 -12.11 -21.99
C ALA A 465 7.14 -12.56 -22.52
N LYS A 466 7.65 -11.91 -23.58
CA LYS A 466 9.00 -12.16 -24.11
C LYS A 466 10.09 -11.85 -23.08
N THR A 467 9.98 -10.72 -22.37
CA THR A 467 10.94 -10.36 -21.32
C THR A 467 10.98 -11.41 -20.21
N ILE A 468 9.84 -11.91 -19.78
CA ILE A 468 9.73 -12.98 -18.76
C ILE A 468 10.31 -14.29 -19.30
N ALA A 469 9.95 -14.67 -20.53
CA ALA A 469 10.49 -15.89 -21.14
C ALA A 469 12.01 -15.85 -21.30
N GLU A 470 12.58 -14.70 -21.69
CA GLU A 470 14.03 -14.52 -21.75
C GLU A 470 14.70 -14.57 -20.38
N TYR A 471 14.06 -14.03 -19.34
CA TYR A 471 14.55 -14.12 -17.97
C TYR A 471 14.65 -15.59 -17.54
N VAL A 472 13.60 -16.38 -17.78
CA VAL A 472 13.59 -17.82 -17.46
C VAL A 472 14.72 -18.56 -18.22
N LYS A 473 14.83 -18.36 -19.53
CA LYS A 473 15.85 -19.01 -20.37
C LYS A 473 17.29 -18.69 -19.97
N ARG A 474 17.50 -17.59 -19.23
CA ARG A 474 18.82 -17.19 -18.69
C ARG A 474 19.06 -17.67 -17.25
N GLY A 475 18.27 -18.62 -16.77
CA GLY A 475 18.42 -19.20 -15.43
C GLY A 475 17.55 -18.58 -14.33
N GLY A 476 16.68 -17.62 -14.67
CA GLY A 476 15.68 -17.10 -13.76
C GLY A 476 14.63 -18.15 -13.45
N CYS A 477 14.05 -18.10 -12.25
CA CYS A 477 12.99 -19.01 -11.86
C CYS A 477 11.61 -18.34 -11.98
N LEU A 478 10.60 -19.14 -12.34
CA LEU A 478 9.23 -18.67 -12.51
C LEU A 478 8.25 -19.56 -11.74
N VAL A 479 7.41 -18.92 -10.93
CA VAL A 479 6.19 -19.54 -10.41
C VAL A 479 5.01 -18.77 -10.98
N ALA A 480 4.01 -19.47 -11.52
CA ALA A 480 2.80 -18.84 -12.02
C ALA A 480 1.57 -19.67 -11.66
N THR A 481 0.43 -19.02 -11.58
CA THR A 481 -0.82 -19.73 -11.24
C THR A 481 -1.92 -19.48 -12.27
N GLU A 482 -2.84 -20.41 -12.35
CA GLU A 482 -4.15 -20.29 -13.03
C GLU A 482 -4.05 -19.76 -14.47
N ASP A 483 -4.79 -18.73 -14.78
CA ASP A 483 -4.94 -18.14 -16.11
C ASP A 483 -3.86 -17.11 -16.49
N THR A 484 -2.67 -17.19 -15.87
CA THR A 484 -1.57 -16.27 -16.17
C THR A 484 -1.25 -16.24 -17.67
N GLY A 485 -1.33 -15.06 -18.28
CA GLY A 485 -0.98 -14.82 -19.68
C GLY A 485 -1.97 -15.33 -20.72
N VAL A 486 -3.23 -15.58 -20.36
CA VAL A 486 -4.27 -15.99 -21.34
C VAL A 486 -4.82 -14.84 -22.17
N LEU A 487 -4.66 -13.59 -21.70
CA LEU A 487 -5.17 -12.38 -22.35
C LEU A 487 -4.02 -11.40 -22.64
N ASN A 488 -4.17 -10.63 -23.71
CA ASN A 488 -3.29 -9.51 -23.99
C ASN A 488 -3.63 -8.29 -23.09
N GLU A 489 -2.87 -7.20 -23.20
CA GLU A 489 -3.02 -5.97 -22.42
C GLU A 489 -4.40 -5.28 -22.57
N PHE A 490 -5.21 -5.72 -23.52
CA PHE A 490 -6.57 -5.23 -23.76
C PHE A 490 -7.65 -6.21 -23.31
N LEU A 491 -7.27 -7.25 -22.57
CA LEU A 491 -8.12 -8.38 -22.16
C LEU A 491 -8.72 -9.15 -23.34
N GLN A 492 -7.99 -9.26 -24.44
CA GLN A 492 -8.37 -10.09 -25.58
C GLN A 492 -7.56 -11.37 -25.57
N PRO A 493 -8.16 -12.53 -25.91
CA PRO A 493 -7.43 -13.79 -25.99
C PRO A 493 -6.35 -13.75 -27.07
N TRP A 494 -5.23 -14.42 -26.83
CA TRP A 494 -4.13 -14.51 -27.80
C TRP A 494 -4.50 -15.27 -29.06
N LYS A 495 -5.31 -16.32 -28.91
CA LYS A 495 -5.80 -17.14 -30.01
C LYS A 495 -7.29 -17.41 -29.88
N GLY A 496 -7.96 -17.41 -31.00
CA GLY A 496 -9.37 -17.77 -31.09
C GLY A 496 -10.33 -16.64 -30.69
N GLU A 497 -11.59 -17.01 -30.59
CA GLU A 497 -12.65 -16.10 -30.15
C GLU A 497 -12.79 -16.21 -28.62
N ARG A 498 -13.08 -15.08 -27.96
CA ARG A 498 -13.23 -14.97 -26.52
C ARG A 498 -14.20 -15.98 -25.89
N TYR A 499 -15.09 -16.53 -26.66
CA TYR A 499 -16.10 -17.50 -26.22
C TYR A 499 -15.69 -18.98 -26.46
N ARG A 500 -14.50 -19.23 -27.02
CA ARG A 500 -14.00 -20.58 -27.17
C ARG A 500 -13.31 -21.05 -25.89
N ARG A 501 -13.54 -22.32 -25.53
CA ARG A 501 -13.00 -22.94 -24.29
C ARG A 501 -11.50 -23.19 -24.31
N GLU A 502 -10.84 -23.03 -25.45
CA GLU A 502 -9.39 -23.25 -25.54
C GLU A 502 -8.64 -22.01 -25.03
N LYS A 503 -8.00 -22.14 -23.88
CA LYS A 503 -7.10 -21.14 -23.32
C LYS A 503 -5.72 -21.30 -23.96
N SER A 504 -5.12 -20.19 -24.37
CA SER A 504 -3.74 -20.15 -24.87
C SER A 504 -2.93 -19.27 -23.96
N HIS A 505 -2.00 -19.86 -23.23
CA HIS A 505 -1.08 -19.16 -22.33
C HIS A 505 0.17 -18.74 -23.10
N ILE A 506 0.37 -17.44 -23.29
CA ILE A 506 1.50 -16.94 -24.07
C ILE A 506 2.87 -17.38 -23.51
N LEU A 507 3.01 -17.47 -22.20
CA LEU A 507 4.25 -17.96 -21.57
C LEU A 507 4.48 -19.44 -21.87
N GLY A 508 3.43 -20.27 -21.85
CA GLY A 508 3.52 -21.69 -22.23
C GLY A 508 4.00 -21.85 -23.67
N GLU A 509 3.50 -21.03 -24.61
CA GLU A 509 3.94 -21.03 -26.00
C GLU A 509 5.39 -20.59 -26.16
N LEU A 510 5.81 -19.50 -25.49
CA LEU A 510 7.17 -18.97 -25.59
C LEU A 510 8.24 -19.85 -24.91
N LEU A 511 7.82 -20.61 -23.89
CA LEU A 511 8.69 -21.52 -23.13
C LEU A 511 8.56 -22.98 -23.56
N GLY A 512 7.62 -23.29 -24.46
CA GLY A 512 7.50 -24.61 -25.11
C GLY A 512 6.83 -25.68 -24.27
N PHE A 513 5.84 -25.34 -23.44
CA PHE A 513 5.12 -26.31 -22.64
C PHE A 513 3.60 -26.06 -22.61
N GLU A 514 2.84 -27.14 -22.36
CA GLU A 514 1.39 -27.05 -22.11
C GLU A 514 1.11 -26.64 -20.68
N TRP A 515 0.23 -25.65 -20.51
CA TRP A 515 -0.20 -25.15 -19.22
C TRP A 515 -1.15 -26.13 -18.53
N PRO A 516 -0.96 -26.48 -17.24
CA PRO A 516 -1.87 -27.37 -16.54
C PRO A 516 -3.19 -26.64 -16.17
N GLU A 517 -4.31 -27.35 -16.28
CA GLU A 517 -5.60 -26.84 -15.79
C GLU A 517 -5.79 -27.08 -14.29
N GLU A 518 -5.21 -28.16 -13.76
CA GLU A 518 -5.27 -28.56 -12.37
C GLU A 518 -3.91 -29.13 -11.92
N GLY A 519 -3.67 -29.14 -10.60
CA GLY A 519 -2.44 -29.64 -10.00
C GLY A 519 -1.23 -28.75 -10.29
N THR A 520 -0.06 -29.23 -9.95
CA THR A 520 1.19 -28.48 -10.10
C THR A 520 2.11 -29.14 -11.12
N LYS A 521 2.64 -28.36 -12.07
CA LYS A 521 3.59 -28.79 -13.07
C LYS A 521 4.97 -28.20 -12.80
N PHE A 522 5.98 -29.05 -12.73
CA PHE A 522 7.37 -28.70 -12.51
C PHE A 522 8.18 -28.92 -13.80
N LEU A 523 9.00 -27.95 -14.18
CA LEU A 523 9.72 -27.94 -15.46
C LEU A 523 11.10 -27.31 -15.32
N GLU A 524 12.06 -27.83 -16.05
CA GLU A 524 13.30 -27.15 -16.36
C GLU A 524 13.21 -26.59 -17.77
N VAL A 525 13.52 -25.32 -17.95
CA VAL A 525 13.47 -24.62 -19.25
C VAL A 525 14.80 -23.90 -19.44
N ASP A 526 15.63 -24.43 -20.34
CA ASP A 526 17.02 -24.03 -20.50
C ASP A 526 17.76 -24.07 -19.14
N ASP A 527 18.24 -22.94 -18.65
CA ASP A 527 18.93 -22.84 -17.34
C ASP A 527 17.97 -22.50 -16.18
N GLY A 528 16.69 -22.24 -16.46
CA GLY A 528 15.69 -21.82 -15.48
C GLY A 528 14.78 -22.93 -14.99
N ARG A 529 14.14 -22.72 -13.84
CA ARG A 529 13.13 -23.61 -13.28
C ARG A 529 11.77 -22.92 -13.29
N VAL A 530 10.74 -23.68 -13.70
CA VAL A 530 9.37 -23.19 -13.82
C VAL A 530 8.44 -24.12 -13.05
N ALA A 531 7.60 -23.53 -12.22
CA ALA A 531 6.52 -24.25 -11.56
C ALA A 531 5.17 -23.55 -11.83
N ILE A 532 4.18 -24.33 -12.27
CA ILE A 532 2.86 -23.81 -12.57
C ILE A 532 1.84 -24.50 -11.69
N VAL A 533 1.12 -23.74 -10.90
CA VAL A 533 -0.03 -24.21 -10.11
C VAL A 533 -1.28 -23.95 -10.95
N GLY A 534 -1.89 -24.99 -11.47
CA GLY A 534 -3.00 -24.89 -12.41
C GLY A 534 -4.23 -24.19 -11.81
N ARG A 535 -4.40 -24.29 -10.49
CA ARG A 535 -5.51 -23.67 -9.78
C ARG A 535 -5.11 -23.23 -8.37
N VAL A 536 -5.57 -22.06 -7.95
CA VAL A 536 -5.55 -21.62 -6.54
C VAL A 536 -6.92 -21.89 -5.95
N ASP A 537 -7.02 -22.86 -5.07
CA ASP A 537 -8.30 -23.26 -4.47
C ASP A 537 -8.69 -22.28 -3.38
N ARG A 538 -9.81 -21.62 -3.61
CA ARG A 538 -10.33 -20.60 -2.70
C ARG A 538 -11.06 -21.29 -1.54
N PRO A 539 -10.86 -20.83 -0.29
CA PRO A 539 -11.66 -21.32 0.81
C PRO A 539 -13.15 -21.05 0.55
N ASP A 540 -13.99 -21.94 1.03
CA ASP A 540 -15.43 -21.72 0.98
C ASP A 540 -15.76 -20.36 1.58
N LYS A 541 -16.67 -19.62 0.94
CA LYS A 541 -17.13 -18.31 1.43
C LYS A 541 -17.79 -18.47 2.81
N ALA A 542 -16.98 -18.71 3.82
CA ALA A 542 -17.37 -18.43 5.18
C ALA A 542 -17.61 -16.92 5.21
N GLY A 543 -18.84 -16.47 5.35
CA GLY A 543 -19.30 -15.10 5.21
C GLY A 543 -18.44 -14.05 5.88
N GLY A 544 -17.25 -13.86 5.35
CA GLY A 544 -16.29 -12.86 5.72
C GLY A 544 -16.65 -11.57 5.03
N SER A 545 -17.54 -10.79 5.63
CA SER A 545 -17.50 -9.37 5.40
C SER A 545 -16.06 -8.90 5.68
N ILE A 546 -15.49 -8.05 4.84
CA ILE A 546 -14.42 -7.14 5.30
C ILE A 546 -14.86 -6.67 6.66
N SER A 547 -13.99 -6.82 7.65
CA SER A 547 -14.36 -6.63 9.03
C SER A 547 -15.20 -5.37 9.20
N SER A 548 -16.11 -5.40 10.16
CA SER A 548 -16.93 -4.27 10.60
C SER A 548 -16.14 -2.96 10.82
N ASP A 549 -14.83 -3.02 10.81
CA ASP A 549 -13.91 -1.89 10.98
C ASP A 549 -13.82 -0.99 9.75
N VAL A 550 -14.12 -1.50 8.56
CA VAL A 550 -14.21 -0.68 7.34
C VAL A 550 -15.68 -0.64 6.91
N GLN A 551 -16.36 0.45 7.22
CA GLN A 551 -17.72 0.72 6.72
C GLN A 551 -17.70 1.03 5.22
N LEU A 552 -17.17 0.09 4.43
CA LEU A 552 -17.12 0.19 2.97
C LEU A 552 -18.53 0.12 2.35
N SER A 553 -19.47 -0.49 3.05
CA SER A 553 -20.88 -0.64 2.63
C SER A 553 -21.58 0.68 2.31
N HIS A 554 -21.05 1.81 2.80
CA HIS A 554 -21.66 3.12 2.58
C HIS A 554 -21.09 3.89 1.38
N SER A 555 -19.91 3.52 0.92
CA SER A 555 -19.24 4.18 -0.22
C SER A 555 -19.47 3.44 -1.53
N TYR A 556 -19.85 2.18 -1.44
CA TYR A 556 -20.07 1.28 -2.56
C TYR A 556 -21.50 0.76 -2.47
N GLY A 557 -22.18 0.66 -3.59
CA GLY A 557 -23.49 0.03 -3.61
C GLY A 557 -23.44 -1.42 -3.11
N PRO A 558 -24.60 -2.00 -2.74
CA PRO A 558 -24.68 -3.36 -2.17
C PRO A 558 -24.17 -4.49 -3.09
N GLU A 559 -23.75 -4.14 -4.28
CA GLU A 559 -23.37 -5.08 -5.34
C GLU A 559 -21.87 -5.24 -5.54
N MET A 560 -21.02 -4.57 -4.71
CA MET A 560 -19.58 -4.71 -4.84
C MET A 560 -19.07 -5.92 -4.06
N PRO A 561 -18.51 -6.91 -4.74
CA PRO A 561 -17.82 -7.97 -4.05
C PRO A 561 -16.52 -7.44 -3.45
N LEU A 562 -16.53 -7.25 -2.15
CA LEU A 562 -15.34 -6.97 -1.37
C LEU A 562 -14.76 -8.31 -0.94
N TYR A 563 -13.66 -8.70 -1.56
CA TYR A 563 -13.02 -9.98 -1.27
C TYR A 563 -12.07 -9.86 -0.11
N SER A 564 -12.44 -10.41 1.02
CA SER A 564 -11.61 -10.41 2.23
C SER A 564 -10.88 -11.74 2.44
N PHE A 565 -10.28 -12.32 1.40
CA PHE A 565 -9.39 -13.46 1.57
C PHE A 565 -8.04 -13.10 2.22
N ALA A 566 -7.81 -11.85 2.52
CA ALA A 566 -6.58 -11.36 3.17
C ALA A 566 -6.31 -11.94 4.59
N ARG A 567 -7.07 -12.93 5.00
CA ARG A 567 -6.95 -13.57 6.33
C ARG A 567 -7.17 -15.06 6.24
N GLU A 568 -6.96 -15.62 5.06
CA GLU A 568 -7.14 -17.03 4.78
C GLU A 568 -5.99 -17.53 3.92
N LEU A 569 -5.75 -18.83 3.99
CA LEU A 569 -4.85 -19.51 3.07
C LEU A 569 -5.67 -20.14 1.94
N ALA A 570 -5.05 -20.28 0.77
CA ALA A 570 -5.61 -21.15 -0.25
C ALA A 570 -5.79 -22.56 0.30
N VAL A 571 -6.86 -23.27 -0.09
CA VAL A 571 -7.08 -24.65 0.38
C VAL A 571 -5.91 -25.55 -0.01
N ASN A 572 -5.31 -25.28 -1.18
CA ASN A 572 -4.13 -25.97 -1.67
C ASN A 572 -2.83 -25.17 -1.48
N HIS A 573 -2.71 -24.42 -0.37
CA HIS A 573 -1.53 -23.56 -0.14
C HIS A 573 -0.21 -24.34 -0.15
N GLU A 574 -0.21 -25.62 0.24
CA GLU A 574 0.97 -26.49 0.20
C GLU A 574 1.51 -26.70 -1.23
N GLU A 575 0.64 -26.68 -2.24
CA GLU A 575 1.06 -26.73 -3.65
C GLU A 575 1.80 -25.45 -4.05
N ILE A 576 1.34 -24.28 -3.57
CA ILE A 576 1.97 -22.99 -3.81
C ILE A 576 3.38 -22.97 -3.17
N VAL A 577 3.47 -23.44 -1.92
CA VAL A 577 4.74 -23.58 -1.19
C VAL A 577 5.69 -24.51 -1.92
N SER A 578 5.23 -25.69 -2.32
CA SER A 578 6.01 -26.67 -3.09
C SER A 578 6.49 -26.12 -4.42
N ALA A 579 5.67 -25.34 -5.12
CA ALA A 579 6.04 -24.69 -6.38
C ALA A 579 7.18 -23.68 -6.17
N LEU A 580 7.13 -22.87 -5.11
CA LEU A 580 8.18 -21.93 -4.76
C LEU A 580 9.47 -22.64 -4.34
N ASP A 581 9.39 -23.67 -3.49
CA ASP A 581 10.55 -24.45 -3.09
C ASP A 581 11.24 -25.14 -4.28
N TYR A 582 10.47 -25.70 -5.20
CA TYR A 582 11.02 -26.25 -6.45
C TYR A 582 11.74 -25.19 -7.28
N ALA A 583 11.09 -24.05 -7.50
CA ALA A 583 11.68 -22.96 -8.27
C ALA A 583 13.00 -22.47 -7.64
N LEU A 584 13.05 -22.37 -6.32
CA LEU A 584 14.24 -21.97 -5.57
C LEU A 584 15.27 -23.09 -5.40
N GLY A 585 14.99 -24.31 -5.84
CA GLY A 585 15.85 -25.51 -5.65
C GLY A 585 15.95 -25.95 -4.20
N GLY A 586 14.95 -25.67 -3.40
CA GLY A 586 14.93 -25.94 -1.97
C GLY A 586 15.84 -25.03 -1.14
N GLU A 587 16.39 -23.96 -1.72
CA GLU A 587 17.33 -23.05 -1.07
C GLU A 587 16.65 -21.70 -0.74
N ARG A 588 15.83 -21.66 0.32
CA ARG A 588 15.27 -20.41 0.84
C ARG A 588 16.36 -19.53 1.45
N THR A 589 16.20 -18.21 1.33
CA THR A 589 17.11 -17.23 1.95
C THR A 589 17.04 -17.27 3.48
N LEU A 590 15.85 -17.46 4.02
CA LEU A 590 15.57 -17.53 5.45
C LEU A 590 14.73 -18.78 5.76
N ARG A 591 15.14 -19.52 6.79
CA ARG A 591 14.35 -20.60 7.37
C ARG A 591 14.28 -20.42 8.88
N ILE A 592 13.10 -20.57 9.43
CA ILE A 592 12.83 -20.44 10.86
C ILE A 592 12.14 -21.72 11.31
N ASP A 593 12.73 -22.37 12.33
CA ASP A 593 12.15 -23.52 13.00
C ASP A 593 11.87 -23.12 14.46
N ALA A 594 10.59 -23.02 14.81
CA ALA A 594 10.11 -22.52 16.09
C ALA A 594 8.78 -23.16 16.48
N GLU A 595 8.59 -23.38 17.77
CA GLU A 595 7.30 -23.82 18.33
C GLU A 595 6.35 -22.63 18.51
N GLY A 596 5.99 -21.95 17.39
CA GLY A 596 5.09 -20.81 17.43
C GLY A 596 5.12 -19.97 16.15
N PRO A 597 4.25 -18.95 16.04
CA PRO A 597 4.08 -18.13 14.86
C PRO A 597 5.17 -17.04 14.77
N VAL A 598 6.38 -17.43 14.39
CA VAL A 598 7.48 -16.50 14.13
C VAL A 598 7.46 -16.09 12.68
N VAL A 599 7.40 -14.78 12.44
CA VAL A 599 7.53 -14.19 11.09
C VAL A 599 8.90 -13.52 10.98
N GLY A 600 9.62 -13.84 9.91
CA GLY A 600 10.96 -13.35 9.66
C GLY A 600 11.07 -12.47 8.41
N GLU A 601 12.02 -11.55 8.47
CA GLU A 601 12.47 -10.75 7.31
C GLU A 601 13.99 -10.68 7.34
N ILE A 602 14.61 -10.61 6.17
CA ILE A 602 16.04 -10.35 6.05
C ILE A 602 16.27 -9.12 5.20
N THR A 603 17.01 -8.16 5.76
CA THR A 603 17.29 -6.89 5.11
C THR A 603 18.78 -6.61 5.06
N ARG A 604 19.19 -5.76 4.13
CA ARG A 604 20.58 -5.29 3.97
C ARG A 604 20.62 -3.80 3.67
N ASN A 605 21.56 -3.11 4.30
CA ASN A 605 21.96 -1.76 3.94
C ASN A 605 23.48 -1.59 4.08
N ALA A 606 23.99 -0.35 4.01
CA ALA A 606 25.40 -0.06 4.16
C ALA A 606 26.02 -0.47 5.51
N ASN A 607 25.21 -0.73 6.54
CA ASN A 607 25.67 -1.09 7.89
C ASN A 607 25.70 -2.60 8.15
N GLY A 608 25.20 -3.41 7.22
CA GLY A 608 25.22 -4.86 7.34
C GLY A 608 23.97 -5.57 6.83
N THR A 609 23.86 -6.84 7.20
CA THR A 609 22.69 -7.69 6.97
C THR A 609 22.00 -7.97 8.30
N PHE A 610 20.69 -7.89 8.31
CA PHE A 610 19.85 -7.94 9.51
C PHE A 610 18.75 -8.98 9.34
N VAL A 611 18.63 -9.89 10.30
CA VAL A 611 17.50 -10.83 10.38
C VAL A 611 16.55 -10.31 11.44
N HIS A 612 15.36 -9.94 11.02
CA HIS A 612 14.27 -9.50 11.89
C HIS A 612 13.41 -10.71 12.23
N LEU A 613 13.11 -10.89 13.51
CA LEU A 613 12.23 -11.93 14.01
C LEU A 613 11.09 -11.30 14.82
N LEU A 614 9.88 -11.67 14.50
CA LEU A 614 8.66 -11.18 15.14
C LEU A 614 7.86 -12.36 15.67
N ASN A 615 7.53 -12.31 16.95
CA ASN A 615 6.58 -13.23 17.55
C ASN A 615 5.16 -12.67 17.33
N TRP A 616 4.35 -13.39 16.57
CA TRP A 616 2.96 -12.99 16.30
C TRP A 616 1.99 -13.41 17.42
N ASP A 617 2.43 -14.33 18.30
CA ASP A 617 1.69 -14.68 19.51
C ASP A 617 2.18 -13.83 20.69
N GLU A 618 1.44 -12.80 21.01
CA GLU A 618 1.79 -11.90 22.11
C GLU A 618 1.43 -12.45 23.50
N GLU A 619 0.89 -13.67 23.61
CA GLU A 619 0.54 -14.29 24.90
C GLU A 619 1.76 -14.78 25.68
N GLY A 620 2.88 -15.05 25.00
CA GLY A 620 4.10 -15.49 25.66
C GLY A 620 5.34 -15.48 24.75
N PRO A 621 6.54 -15.59 25.34
CA PRO A 621 7.76 -15.72 24.56
C PRO A 621 7.85 -17.09 23.88
N ILE A 622 8.46 -17.11 22.69
CA ILE A 622 8.86 -18.34 21.99
C ILE A 622 10.33 -18.60 22.30
N GLU A 623 10.67 -19.84 22.64
CA GLU A 623 12.02 -20.22 23.03
C GLU A 623 12.69 -21.10 21.96
N ASN A 624 14.04 -21.14 21.98
CA ASN A 624 14.88 -22.03 21.19
C ASN A 624 14.59 -21.97 19.67
N ILE A 625 14.49 -20.75 19.13
CA ILE A 625 14.20 -20.53 17.70
C ILE A 625 15.47 -20.80 16.89
N LYS A 626 15.43 -21.80 16.01
CA LYS A 626 16.52 -22.08 15.08
C LYS A 626 16.32 -21.30 13.79
N VAL A 627 17.35 -20.61 13.41
CA VAL A 627 17.34 -19.76 12.22
C VAL A 627 18.47 -20.17 11.28
N MET A 628 18.15 -20.39 10.02
CA MET A 628 19.10 -20.64 8.95
C MET A 628 19.01 -19.51 7.92
N VAL A 629 20.15 -18.92 7.61
CA VAL A 629 20.28 -17.84 6.62
C VAL A 629 21.22 -18.29 5.50
N ARG A 630 20.77 -18.20 4.25
CA ARG A 630 21.59 -18.52 3.08
C ARG A 630 22.70 -17.50 2.90
N MET A 631 23.93 -17.99 2.76
CA MET A 631 25.10 -17.17 2.55
C MET A 631 25.22 -16.73 1.08
N GLY A 632 25.61 -15.48 0.84
CA GLY A 632 26.15 -15.05 -0.44
C GLY A 632 27.54 -15.67 -0.69
N GLY A 633 27.86 -15.98 -1.95
CA GLY A 633 29.15 -16.62 -2.27
C GLY A 633 30.34 -15.78 -1.79
N GLY A 634 31.09 -16.32 -0.83
CA GLY A 634 32.30 -15.69 -0.29
C GLY A 634 32.12 -14.85 0.97
N GLU A 635 30.89 -14.66 1.47
CA GLU A 635 30.63 -13.95 2.72
C GLU A 635 31.08 -14.79 3.93
N ARG A 636 31.82 -14.17 4.86
CA ARG A 636 32.18 -14.75 6.16
C ARG A 636 31.67 -13.83 7.25
N THR A 637 30.82 -14.36 8.12
CA THR A 637 30.40 -13.66 9.33
C THR A 637 31.35 -14.01 10.48
N GLU A 638 31.87 -12.99 11.16
CA GLU A 638 32.74 -13.19 12.34
C GLU A 638 31.94 -13.23 13.62
N THR A 639 30.88 -12.43 13.70
CA THR A 639 30.04 -12.32 14.91
C THR A 639 28.59 -12.11 14.53
N MET A 640 27.70 -12.67 15.32
CA MET A 640 26.27 -12.40 15.32
C MET A 640 25.88 -11.74 16.63
N GLU A 641 25.16 -10.66 16.53
CA GLU A 641 24.73 -9.89 17.69
C GLU A 641 23.21 -9.79 17.68
N LEU A 642 22.57 -10.29 18.75
CA LEU A 642 21.15 -10.20 18.99
C LEU A 642 20.85 -8.92 19.75
N ILE A 643 19.97 -8.09 19.21
CA ILE A 643 19.45 -6.89 19.86
C ILE A 643 17.92 -6.92 19.90
N SER A 644 17.34 -6.44 21.01
CA SER A 644 15.90 -6.44 21.17
C SER A 644 15.45 -5.33 22.14
N PRO A 645 14.31 -4.70 21.92
CA PRO A 645 13.71 -3.79 22.88
C PRO A 645 13.13 -4.52 24.12
N ASP A 646 12.96 -5.84 24.04
CA ASP A 646 12.35 -6.65 25.09
C ASP A 646 13.36 -7.26 26.05
N LEU A 647 14.65 -7.32 25.69
CA LEU A 647 15.70 -7.87 26.54
C LEU A 647 16.20 -6.85 27.57
N GLU A 648 16.59 -7.34 28.78
CA GLU A 648 17.21 -6.51 29.82
C GLU A 648 18.64 -6.10 29.44
N SER A 649 19.44 -7.03 28.89
CA SER A 649 20.71 -6.74 28.24
C SER A 649 20.47 -6.54 26.75
N ARG A 650 20.65 -5.31 26.24
CA ARG A 650 20.31 -4.94 24.86
C ARG A 650 21.08 -5.69 23.78
N ASN A 651 22.20 -6.35 24.12
CA ASN A 651 23.08 -7.03 23.16
C ASN A 651 23.53 -8.38 23.69
N GLU A 652 23.36 -9.43 22.91
CA GLU A 652 23.81 -10.77 23.17
C GLU A 652 24.57 -11.32 21.96
N THR A 653 25.71 -11.96 22.17
CA THR A 653 26.48 -12.60 21.09
C THR A 653 25.98 -14.03 20.91
N LEU A 654 25.55 -14.36 19.68
CA LEU A 654 25.09 -15.70 19.32
C LEU A 654 26.23 -16.58 18.79
N ALA A 655 26.16 -17.85 19.08
CA ALA A 655 27.03 -18.85 18.46
C ALA A 655 26.60 -19.12 17.01
N ILE A 656 27.57 -19.27 16.12
CA ILE A 656 27.36 -19.49 14.68
C ILE A 656 27.80 -20.91 14.34
N ASP A 657 26.96 -21.68 13.68
CA ASP A 657 27.33 -22.89 12.97
C ASP A 657 27.31 -22.63 11.48
N ALA A 658 28.50 -22.54 10.87
CA ALA A 658 28.65 -22.33 9.42
C ALA A 658 28.60 -23.68 8.72
N LYS A 659 27.45 -24.01 8.13
CA LYS A 659 27.28 -25.16 7.24
C LYS A 659 27.46 -24.74 5.77
N GLU A 660 27.69 -25.71 4.88
CA GLU A 660 27.89 -25.48 3.46
C GLU A 660 26.72 -24.61 2.88
N GLY A 661 27.00 -23.33 2.60
CA GLY A 661 26.05 -22.38 2.00
C GLY A 661 25.08 -21.69 2.98
N PHE A 662 25.13 -21.99 4.28
CA PHE A 662 24.21 -21.41 5.30
C PHE A 662 24.91 -21.07 6.61
N TRP A 663 24.41 -20.04 7.27
CA TRP A 663 24.65 -19.78 8.69
C TRP A 663 23.46 -20.28 9.50
N GLU A 664 23.71 -21.10 10.50
CA GLU A 664 22.72 -21.57 11.45
C GLU A 664 23.02 -21.00 12.83
N PHE A 665 21.99 -20.49 13.50
CA PHE A 665 22.10 -19.99 14.86
C PHE A 665 20.78 -20.19 15.61
N GLU A 666 20.86 -20.13 16.95
CA GLU A 666 19.69 -20.24 17.79
C GLU A 666 19.46 -18.93 18.53
N VAL A 667 18.20 -18.46 18.52
CA VAL A 667 17.74 -17.35 19.33
C VAL A 667 17.07 -17.95 20.57
N PRO A 668 17.64 -17.72 21.78
CA PRO A 668 17.17 -18.41 22.98
C PRO A 668 15.71 -18.07 23.31
N GLN A 669 15.34 -16.82 23.16
CA GLN A 669 14.00 -16.34 23.48
C GLN A 669 13.61 -15.15 22.60
N LEU A 670 12.37 -15.14 22.14
CA LEU A 670 11.73 -14.05 21.37
C LEU A 670 10.43 -13.63 22.07
N CYS A 671 10.42 -12.47 22.70
CA CYS A 671 9.22 -11.93 23.32
C CYS A 671 8.26 -11.40 22.25
N CYS A 672 8.57 -10.25 21.63
CA CYS A 672 7.83 -9.74 20.51
C CYS A 672 8.73 -9.46 19.29
N TYR A 673 9.87 -8.80 19.50
CA TYR A 673 10.75 -8.39 18.40
C TYR A 673 12.24 -8.52 18.74
N SER A 674 13.01 -9.03 17.79
CA SER A 674 14.47 -9.09 17.86
C SER A 674 15.11 -8.92 16.49
N ILE A 675 16.32 -8.40 16.45
CA ILE A 675 17.17 -8.29 15.27
C ILE A 675 18.46 -9.07 15.53
N VAL A 676 18.85 -9.93 14.60
CA VAL A 676 20.18 -10.52 14.56
C VAL A 676 21.01 -9.81 13.50
N MET A 677 22.07 -9.16 13.93
CA MET A 677 23.01 -8.45 13.05
C MET A 677 24.11 -9.40 12.60
N LEU A 678 24.23 -9.56 11.29
CA LEU A 678 25.28 -10.34 10.66
C LEU A 678 26.40 -9.39 10.22
N ARG A 679 27.54 -9.39 10.93
CA ARG A 679 28.69 -8.58 10.57
C ARG A 679 29.64 -9.40 9.69
N THR A 680 29.75 -9.03 8.42
CA THR A 680 30.64 -9.66 7.45
C THR A 680 31.97 -8.92 7.36
N GLN A 681 33.08 -9.67 7.13
CA GLN A 681 34.37 -9.05 6.82
C GLN A 681 34.26 -8.28 5.49
N GLY A 682 34.49 -6.99 5.50
CA GLY A 682 34.59 -6.15 4.32
C GLY A 682 33.44 -5.19 4.05
N SER A 683 32.53 -5.00 4.99
CA SER A 683 31.51 -3.92 4.94
C SER A 683 31.98 -2.64 5.66
#